data_6ff58e4e421892c7458091ba4322fa52
#
_entry.id   6ff58e4e421892c7458091ba4322fa52
#
_cell.length_a   1.000
_cell.length_b   1.000
_cell.length_c   1.000
_cell.angle_alpha   90.00
_cell.angle_beta   90.00
_cell.angle_gamma   90.00
#
_symmetry.space_group_name_H-M   'P 1'
#
loop_
_entity.id
_entity.type
_entity.pdbx_description
1 polymer ?
#
loop_
_entity_poly.entity_id
_entity_poly.type
_entity_poly.pdbx_seq_one_letter_code
_entity_poly.pdbx_strand_id
1 'polypeptide(L)'
;MKYYRLFFLILLSLMTFNLAFAQQGTVRGLIKSRNNDNPIQGAVITDASGRELGRSGADGSFMIMMDEGEKMLFINMADYEQAIISIRVTAGVTTDIGTVSLPEQTSFMMDLNTVGINEGFSEDGFETQSIQGVLSSSADIIMSTSAYTFGPLMYRVRGYDNNYQNVSLNGFVVNDIESGAPYWSNWGGLNDVMRSSMVSSGPEPIGFLFEPVGGATRINTRASEYRSGIKAVYSLSNRTYRNRAMLTYSTGLMNNNWAFTGSYSRRWSDHGYKEGTFYNANSFFLAVEKKINDHHSLNLTALDAIYERGVGGGATQEVYDLAGDNYYNPYWGYQDGEVRNARVRSNNKPLITLAHIWDPSDNLNIHTTAGYWFGKSGYSALNWYDVLDPRPDYYRKLPSYFYDDIDITRITEAWQTDPAVSQIDWDHFYFSNRKNIFTVYDEGGTEGKTVSGNRSKYIVEDRRNDLSQFQFNTRAAWDISGNFNLTGGVLVDLYRGHNFNVIKDLLGGDYWLDVDQFAERDYPNDPDAYQSDLNNPDNTVVEGETFGNSYYAYQRGATLWGTGRYTGKRMSLYISAHSRYTSMWREGLMRKGLFPNNSFGPSERIDFLTWGVKAGGDYRFTGRHMIVFNTLLTTNPPLFRNSFLSPRTRNTITPDLVKETILSGDISYVLRSPAIKGRLTAYYTRFMNQTEVTSFYHDEWRTLVNYAMTGIDKENYGIEAGTEVNITPELVINAVASLGQYLWISNPAITITQDNNSRVLSEEEVWIQYFRQSGTPQTALALGVEYNSSRYWWAGITGSYYDEIYLDFNPVTRTKDESGYYPYWEYQKKADPGFLLDIFIGKSWLINDIYINVSANLSNILNNRTFVTGGYEQYRFDPERPDLFQPRVYYYNGFNYFINFSIRY
;
A
#
# COMPACT_ATOMS: atom_id res chain seq x y z
N MET A 1 -15.46 48.99 -24.28
CA MET A 1 -16.81 49.14 -23.66
C MET A 1 -17.90 48.20 -24.21
N LYS A 2 -17.82 47.68 -25.44
CA LYS A 2 -18.86 46.75 -25.95
C LYS A 2 -18.78 45.32 -25.38
N TYR A 3 -17.60 44.84 -25.04
CA TYR A 3 -17.42 43.47 -24.52
C TYR A 3 -17.77 43.32 -23.04
N TYR A 4 -17.70 44.37 -22.24
CA TYR A 4 -18.12 44.34 -20.83
C TYR A 4 -19.67 44.29 -20.67
N ARG A 5 -20.41 44.87 -21.64
CA ARG A 5 -21.89 44.79 -21.64
C ARG A 5 -22.40 43.41 -22.05
N LEU A 6 -21.67 42.71 -22.92
CA LEU A 6 -22.03 41.34 -23.30
C LEU A 6 -21.75 40.35 -22.17
N PHE A 7 -20.60 40.52 -21.46
CA PHE A 7 -20.24 39.70 -20.28
C PHE A 7 -21.21 39.91 -19.14
N PHE A 8 -21.66 41.14 -18.91
CA PHE A 8 -22.66 41.46 -17.87
C PHE A 8 -24.08 40.96 -18.23
N LEU A 9 -24.44 40.95 -19.49
CA LEU A 9 -25.69 40.37 -19.97
C LEU A 9 -25.72 38.86 -19.91
N ILE A 10 -24.60 38.19 -20.16
CA ILE A 10 -24.44 36.74 -19.98
C ILE A 10 -24.47 36.40 -18.49
N LEU A 11 -23.84 37.19 -17.65
CA LEU A 11 -23.89 37.02 -16.19
C LEU A 11 -25.30 37.27 -15.62
N LEU A 12 -26.02 38.23 -16.15
CA LEU A 12 -27.40 38.55 -15.73
C LEU A 12 -28.40 37.51 -16.25
N SER A 13 -28.19 36.93 -17.42
CA SER A 13 -29.03 35.83 -17.96
C SER A 13 -28.80 34.51 -17.24
N LEU A 14 -27.61 34.32 -16.58
CA LEU A 14 -27.34 33.20 -15.69
C LEU A 14 -27.95 33.35 -14.29
N MET A 15 -28.38 34.58 -13.94
CA MET A 15 -29.05 34.85 -12.63
C MET A 15 -30.58 34.73 -12.65
N THR A 16 -31.22 34.55 -13.82
CA THR A 16 -32.66 34.29 -13.91
C THR A 16 -32.98 32.79 -13.98
N PHE A 17 -32.29 31.97 -13.18
CA PHE A 17 -32.80 30.63 -12.93
C PHE A 17 -33.97 30.76 -11.91
N ASN A 18 -35.14 30.48 -12.38
CA ASN A 18 -36.30 30.25 -11.54
C ASN A 18 -35.94 29.30 -10.40
N LEU A 19 -36.08 29.73 -9.18
CA LEU A 19 -36.15 28.91 -7.98
C LEU A 19 -37.39 27.99 -8.12
N ALA A 20 -37.27 26.92 -8.87
CA ALA A 20 -38.22 25.84 -8.81
C ALA A 20 -38.02 25.18 -7.43
N PHE A 21 -38.91 25.39 -6.50
CA PHE A 21 -39.02 24.60 -5.28
C PHE A 21 -39.14 23.15 -5.72
N ALA A 22 -38.12 22.34 -5.42
CA ALA A 22 -38.16 20.92 -5.69
C ALA A 22 -39.29 20.32 -4.85
N GLN A 23 -40.29 19.73 -5.53
CA GLN A 23 -41.36 19.01 -4.85
C GLN A 23 -40.76 17.71 -4.31
N GLN A 24 -40.89 17.48 -3.00
CA GLN A 24 -40.35 16.31 -2.31
C GLN A 24 -41.38 15.18 -2.24
N GLY A 25 -40.90 13.96 -2.36
CA GLY A 25 -41.59 12.72 -2.05
C GLY A 25 -40.98 12.03 -0.85
N THR A 26 -41.73 11.15 -0.22
CA THR A 26 -41.25 10.33 0.92
C THR A 26 -40.80 8.98 0.40
N VAL A 27 -39.66 8.47 0.92
CA VAL A 27 -39.17 7.11 0.67
C VAL A 27 -39.14 6.36 2.00
N ARG A 28 -39.72 5.18 2.02
CA ARG A 28 -39.69 4.30 3.18
C ARG A 28 -39.24 2.91 2.79
N GLY A 29 -38.66 2.18 3.77
CA GLY A 29 -38.26 0.78 3.60
C GLY A 29 -37.89 0.16 4.91
N LEU A 30 -37.52 -1.11 4.85
CA LEU A 30 -37.07 -1.91 5.98
C LEU A 30 -35.69 -2.49 5.66
N ILE A 31 -34.71 -2.29 6.53
CA ILE A 31 -33.35 -2.79 6.36
C ILE A 31 -33.15 -4.00 7.28
N LYS A 32 -32.78 -5.13 6.69
CA LYS A 32 -32.57 -6.39 7.41
C LYS A 32 -31.24 -7.02 7.02
N SER A 33 -30.70 -7.85 7.92
CA SER A 33 -29.58 -8.73 7.60
C SER A 33 -30.03 -9.86 6.69
N ARG A 34 -29.29 -10.07 5.59
CA ARG A 34 -29.53 -11.19 4.66
C ARG A 34 -29.29 -12.55 5.34
N ASN A 35 -28.40 -12.59 6.31
CA ASN A 35 -27.93 -13.82 6.92
C ASN A 35 -28.85 -14.37 8.01
N ASN A 36 -29.70 -13.51 8.62
CA ASN A 36 -30.51 -13.92 9.76
C ASN A 36 -31.89 -13.24 9.84
N ASP A 37 -32.26 -12.47 8.82
CA ASP A 37 -33.50 -11.71 8.69
C ASP A 37 -33.80 -10.69 9.82
N ASN A 38 -32.80 -10.43 10.67
CA ASN A 38 -32.93 -9.46 11.76
C ASN A 38 -32.92 -8.03 11.24
N PRO A 39 -33.70 -7.13 11.87
CA PRO A 39 -33.66 -5.72 11.54
C PRO A 39 -32.28 -5.12 11.86
N ILE A 40 -31.79 -4.26 10.98
CA ILE A 40 -30.53 -3.56 11.17
C ILE A 40 -30.85 -2.14 11.65
N GLN A 41 -30.52 -1.87 12.90
CA GLN A 41 -30.64 -0.55 13.51
C GLN A 41 -29.44 0.33 13.16
N GLY A 42 -29.66 1.61 12.85
CA GLY A 42 -28.59 2.60 12.67
C GLY A 42 -27.92 2.57 11.29
N ALA A 43 -28.40 1.78 10.34
CA ALA A 43 -27.90 1.82 8.96
C ALA A 43 -28.07 3.23 8.39
N VAL A 44 -26.99 3.79 7.88
CA VAL A 44 -26.94 5.15 7.33
C VAL A 44 -27.40 5.12 5.89
N ILE A 45 -28.39 5.93 5.57
CA ILE A 45 -28.90 6.10 4.21
C ILE A 45 -28.35 7.42 3.66
N THR A 46 -27.59 7.34 2.56
CA THR A 46 -27.01 8.52 1.90
C THR A 46 -27.48 8.62 0.44
N ASP A 47 -27.40 9.81 -0.12
CA ASP A 47 -27.55 10.03 -1.55
C ASP A 47 -26.25 9.83 -2.32
N ALA A 48 -26.28 10.05 -3.64
CA ALA A 48 -25.10 9.92 -4.52
C ALA A 48 -24.00 10.97 -4.23
N SER A 49 -24.28 12.02 -3.45
CA SER A 49 -23.27 12.98 -2.99
C SER A 49 -22.60 12.57 -1.67
N GLY A 50 -23.07 11.47 -1.04
CA GLY A 50 -22.64 11.03 0.29
C GLY A 50 -23.30 11.79 1.43
N ARG A 51 -24.35 12.60 1.15
CA ARG A 51 -25.12 13.28 2.19
C ARG A 51 -26.00 12.26 2.90
N GLU A 52 -25.97 12.28 4.24
CA GLU A 52 -26.84 11.47 5.07
C GLU A 52 -28.29 11.98 4.95
N LEU A 53 -29.19 11.11 4.54
CA LEU A 53 -30.64 11.38 4.42
C LEU A 53 -31.41 10.88 5.65
N GLY A 54 -30.88 9.89 6.34
CA GLY A 54 -31.48 9.33 7.54
C GLY A 54 -30.83 8.02 7.98
N ARG A 55 -31.36 7.44 9.05
CA ARG A 55 -30.90 6.16 9.61
C ARG A 55 -32.09 5.24 9.89
N SER A 56 -31.83 3.93 9.83
CA SER A 56 -32.83 2.93 10.22
C SER A 56 -33.06 2.90 11.72
N GLY A 57 -34.33 2.75 12.12
CA GLY A 57 -34.77 2.58 13.50
C GLY A 57 -34.44 1.22 14.10
N ALA A 58 -34.83 0.98 15.36
CA ALA A 58 -34.58 -0.28 16.06
C ALA A 58 -35.25 -1.49 15.41
N ASP A 59 -36.33 -1.27 14.70
CA ASP A 59 -37.05 -2.27 13.90
C ASP A 59 -36.54 -2.39 12.46
N GLY A 60 -35.43 -1.69 12.12
CA GLY A 60 -34.86 -1.63 10.80
C GLY A 60 -35.60 -0.72 9.80
N SER A 61 -36.73 -0.13 10.21
CA SER A 61 -37.50 0.76 9.34
C SER A 61 -36.80 2.11 9.16
N PHE A 62 -36.98 2.73 7.99
CA PHE A 62 -36.57 4.11 7.74
C PHE A 62 -37.61 4.88 6.93
N MET A 63 -37.60 6.18 7.10
CA MET A 63 -38.41 7.11 6.32
C MET A 63 -37.57 8.38 6.07
N ILE A 64 -37.38 8.71 4.78
CA ILE A 64 -36.58 9.86 4.35
C ILE A 64 -37.35 10.69 3.33
N MET A 65 -37.05 11.97 3.25
CA MET A 65 -37.62 12.87 2.22
C MET A 65 -36.54 13.13 1.14
N MET A 66 -36.99 13.08 -0.12
CA MET A 66 -36.11 13.30 -1.27
C MET A 66 -36.84 14.08 -2.36
N ASP A 67 -36.10 14.84 -3.14
CA ASP A 67 -36.64 15.54 -4.30
C ASP A 67 -37.10 14.57 -5.39
N GLU A 68 -38.12 14.94 -6.13
CA GLU A 68 -38.67 14.14 -7.22
C GLU A 68 -37.60 13.77 -8.27
N GLY A 69 -37.67 12.56 -8.80
CA GLY A 69 -36.84 12.07 -9.91
C GLY A 69 -36.29 10.67 -9.68
N GLU A 70 -35.49 10.22 -10.61
CA GLU A 70 -34.67 8.99 -10.43
C GLU A 70 -33.50 9.30 -9.48
N LYS A 71 -33.41 8.56 -8.38
CA LYS A 71 -32.42 8.76 -7.32
C LYS A 71 -31.70 7.46 -7.02
N MET A 72 -30.48 7.57 -6.50
CA MET A 72 -29.76 6.45 -5.93
C MET A 72 -29.63 6.64 -4.42
N LEU A 73 -29.96 5.59 -3.68
CA LEU A 73 -29.74 5.49 -2.25
C LEU A 73 -28.57 4.56 -2.00
N PHE A 74 -27.71 4.96 -1.12
CA PHE A 74 -26.60 4.16 -0.61
C PHE A 74 -26.90 3.86 0.85
N ILE A 75 -27.00 2.58 1.17
CA ILE A 75 -27.28 2.14 2.53
C ILE A 75 -26.01 1.49 3.08
N ASN A 76 -25.46 2.10 4.10
CA ASN A 76 -24.21 1.71 4.73
C ASN A 76 -24.46 1.30 6.18
N MET A 77 -23.87 0.21 6.57
CA MET A 77 -23.78 -0.21 7.96
C MET A 77 -22.46 -0.95 8.19
N ALA A 78 -21.79 -0.65 9.32
CA ALA A 78 -20.60 -1.39 9.70
C ALA A 78 -20.93 -2.90 9.79
N ASP A 79 -20.05 -3.73 9.29
CA ASP A 79 -20.19 -5.19 9.18
C ASP A 79 -21.14 -5.69 8.05
N TYR A 80 -21.68 -4.81 7.23
CA TYR A 80 -22.56 -5.17 6.11
C TYR A 80 -22.06 -4.60 4.79
N GLU A 81 -22.32 -5.33 3.71
CA GLU A 81 -22.05 -4.80 2.38
C GLU A 81 -22.98 -3.61 2.09
N GLN A 82 -22.42 -2.59 1.43
CA GLN A 82 -23.22 -1.44 1.01
C GLN A 82 -24.30 -1.87 0.01
N ALA A 83 -25.55 -1.51 0.27
CA ALA A 83 -26.60 -1.61 -0.75
C ALA A 83 -26.73 -0.30 -1.53
N ILE A 84 -26.86 -0.44 -2.85
CA ILE A 84 -27.14 0.68 -3.75
C ILE A 84 -28.47 0.41 -4.42
N ILE A 85 -29.42 1.33 -4.22
CA ILE A 85 -30.79 1.16 -4.69
C ILE A 85 -31.14 2.32 -5.60
N SER A 86 -31.57 1.99 -6.81
CA SER A 86 -32.16 2.99 -7.73
C SER A 86 -33.65 3.07 -7.50
N ILE A 87 -34.17 4.27 -7.22
CA ILE A 87 -35.55 4.53 -6.92
C ILE A 87 -36.07 5.70 -7.77
N ARG A 88 -37.39 5.67 -8.03
CA ARG A 88 -38.10 6.82 -8.61
C ARG A 88 -38.93 7.46 -7.52
N VAL A 89 -38.61 8.69 -7.17
CA VAL A 89 -39.34 9.50 -6.20
C VAL A 89 -40.35 10.37 -6.96
N THR A 90 -41.61 10.32 -6.53
CA THR A 90 -42.69 11.17 -7.09
C THR A 90 -43.15 12.15 -6.01
N ALA A 91 -43.27 13.42 -6.36
CA ALA A 91 -43.65 14.48 -5.42
C ALA A 91 -44.97 14.17 -4.71
N GLY A 92 -45.03 14.37 -3.41
CA GLY A 92 -46.21 14.14 -2.56
C GLY A 92 -46.64 12.69 -2.41
N VAL A 93 -45.90 11.73 -2.95
CA VAL A 93 -46.15 10.29 -2.89
C VAL A 93 -45.12 9.60 -2.02
N THR A 94 -45.59 8.61 -1.22
CA THR A 94 -44.68 7.75 -0.46
C THR A 94 -44.26 6.56 -1.34
N THR A 95 -43.00 6.49 -1.70
CA THR A 95 -42.39 5.37 -2.40
C THR A 95 -41.94 4.34 -1.38
N ASP A 96 -42.53 3.16 -1.38
CA ASP A 96 -42.13 2.03 -0.54
C ASP A 96 -41.16 1.16 -1.33
N ILE A 97 -39.94 1.03 -0.85
CA ILE A 97 -38.89 0.21 -1.49
C ILE A 97 -38.84 -1.24 -0.95
N GLY A 98 -39.78 -1.56 -0.02
CA GLY A 98 -39.85 -2.88 0.59
C GLY A 98 -38.67 -3.18 1.53
N THR A 99 -38.30 -4.46 1.57
CA THR A 99 -37.16 -4.89 2.42
C THR A 99 -35.86 -4.88 1.65
N VAL A 100 -34.87 -4.18 2.19
CA VAL A 100 -33.49 -4.18 1.73
C VAL A 100 -32.69 -5.13 2.60
N SER A 101 -32.25 -6.24 2.02
CA SER A 101 -31.44 -7.23 2.73
C SER A 101 -29.95 -6.94 2.50
N LEU A 102 -29.24 -6.54 3.57
CA LEU A 102 -27.81 -6.32 3.55
C LEU A 102 -27.09 -7.63 3.87
N PRO A 103 -26.18 -8.12 3.00
CA PRO A 103 -25.27 -9.20 3.34
C PRO A 103 -24.34 -8.75 4.46
N GLU A 104 -24.15 -9.57 5.50
CA GLU A 104 -23.06 -9.30 6.44
C GLU A 104 -21.73 -9.45 5.72
N GLN A 105 -20.87 -8.42 5.82
CA GLN A 105 -19.47 -8.59 5.46
C GLN A 105 -18.89 -9.64 6.40
N THR A 106 -18.65 -10.82 5.87
CA THR A 106 -17.96 -11.82 6.64
C THR A 106 -16.57 -11.27 6.97
N SER A 107 -16.23 -11.16 8.26
CA SER A 107 -14.90 -10.76 8.75
C SER A 107 -13.75 -11.53 8.11
N PHE A 108 -14.07 -12.66 7.60
CA PHE A 108 -13.31 -13.59 6.83
C PHE A 108 -12.69 -12.98 5.55
N MET A 109 -13.42 -12.21 4.75
CA MET A 109 -12.92 -11.61 3.51
C MET A 109 -11.84 -10.55 3.78
N MET A 110 -11.98 -9.74 4.83
CA MET A 110 -10.95 -8.77 5.21
C MET A 110 -9.72 -9.43 5.85
N ASP A 111 -9.91 -10.55 6.57
CA ASP A 111 -8.80 -11.26 7.23
C ASP A 111 -7.93 -12.03 6.23
N LEU A 112 -8.50 -12.52 5.15
CA LEU A 112 -7.75 -13.10 4.05
C LEU A 112 -6.76 -12.13 3.42
N ASN A 113 -7.12 -10.89 3.38
CA ASN A 113 -6.45 -9.86 2.62
C ASN A 113 -5.34 -9.13 3.39
N THR A 114 -5.27 -9.29 4.71
CA THR A 114 -4.15 -8.79 5.54
C THR A 114 -2.88 -9.63 5.43
N VAL A 115 -2.94 -10.74 4.72
CA VAL A 115 -1.86 -11.74 4.69
C VAL A 115 -0.88 -11.57 3.52
N GLY A 116 -1.25 -10.83 2.49
CA GLY A 116 -0.40 -10.60 1.33
C GLY A 116 0.60 -9.47 1.55
N ILE A 117 1.47 -9.57 2.58
CA ILE A 117 2.63 -8.71 2.65
C ILE A 117 3.68 -9.32 1.75
N ASN A 118 3.67 -8.91 0.50
CA ASN A 118 4.75 -9.23 -0.41
C ASN A 118 5.91 -8.30 -0.12
N GLU A 119 7.04 -8.89 0.14
CA GLU A 119 8.30 -8.19 0.30
C GLU A 119 8.68 -7.56 -1.03
N GLY A 120 8.94 -6.26 -1.02
CA GLY A 120 9.25 -5.53 -2.23
C GLY A 120 10.48 -6.09 -2.95
N PHE A 121 10.48 -5.95 -4.26
CA PHE A 121 11.52 -6.48 -5.16
C PHE A 121 12.88 -5.78 -5.06
N SER A 122 13.10 -4.84 -4.14
CA SER A 122 14.38 -4.17 -3.98
C SER A 122 15.17 -4.75 -2.81
N GLU A 123 16.48 -4.87 -2.95
CA GLU A 123 17.40 -5.18 -1.84
C GLU A 123 17.26 -4.16 -0.69
N ASP A 124 16.80 -2.95 -0.98
CA ASP A 124 16.57 -1.87 -0.03
C ASP A 124 15.24 -1.97 0.76
N GLY A 125 14.43 -3.00 0.53
CA GLY A 125 13.35 -3.40 1.43
C GLY A 125 12.09 -2.54 1.41
N PHE A 126 11.80 -1.80 0.34
CA PHE A 126 10.50 -1.14 0.18
C PHE A 126 9.39 -2.16 -0.08
N GLU A 127 8.45 -2.24 0.86
CA GLU A 127 7.31 -3.15 0.76
C GLU A 127 6.25 -2.61 -0.19
N THR A 128 5.90 -3.39 -1.19
CA THR A 128 4.60 -3.26 -1.84
C THR A 128 3.59 -4.06 -1.01
N GLN A 129 2.71 -3.39 -0.30
CA GLN A 129 1.64 -4.04 0.44
C GLN A 129 0.38 -4.13 -0.42
N SER A 130 -0.28 -5.27 -0.32
CA SER A 130 -1.55 -5.49 -0.98
C SER A 130 -2.68 -4.67 -0.33
N ILE A 131 -3.42 -3.91 -1.13
CA ILE A 131 -4.60 -3.12 -0.73
C ILE A 131 -5.89 -3.95 -0.66
N GLN A 132 -5.80 -5.23 -0.76
CA GLN A 132 -6.90 -6.17 -1.01
C GLN A 132 -8.03 -6.09 0.01
N GLY A 133 -7.72 -5.95 1.31
CA GLY A 133 -8.75 -5.95 2.35
C GLY A 133 -9.77 -4.82 2.22
N VAL A 134 -9.37 -3.72 1.61
CA VAL A 134 -10.26 -2.57 1.39
C VAL A 134 -11.00 -2.68 0.08
N LEU A 135 -10.37 -3.22 -0.95
CA LEU A 135 -11.01 -3.44 -2.24
C LEU A 135 -12.15 -4.45 -2.14
N SER A 136 -12.04 -5.46 -1.28
CA SER A 136 -13.11 -6.45 -1.04
C SER A 136 -14.36 -5.84 -0.40
N SER A 137 -14.25 -4.70 0.28
CA SER A 137 -15.40 -3.96 0.82
C SER A 137 -16.05 -3.01 -0.18
N SER A 138 -15.52 -2.91 -1.40
CA SER A 138 -16.08 -2.07 -2.45
C SER A 138 -17.46 -2.59 -2.90
N ALA A 139 -18.38 -1.66 -3.15
CA ALA A 139 -19.66 -1.97 -3.80
C ALA A 139 -19.50 -2.26 -5.31
N ASP A 140 -18.34 -2.05 -5.87
CA ASP A 140 -18.01 -2.36 -7.25
C ASP A 140 -17.68 -3.84 -7.41
N ILE A 141 -18.38 -4.54 -8.30
CA ILE A 141 -18.26 -5.99 -8.46
C ILE A 141 -16.88 -6.43 -8.95
N ILE A 142 -16.21 -5.63 -9.79
CA ILE A 142 -14.86 -5.94 -10.25
C ILE A 142 -13.89 -5.82 -9.09
N MET A 143 -13.97 -4.71 -8.35
CA MET A 143 -13.07 -4.41 -7.26
C MET A 143 -13.19 -5.41 -6.12
N SER A 144 -14.40 -5.71 -5.66
CA SER A 144 -14.63 -6.65 -4.56
C SER A 144 -14.21 -8.07 -4.91
N THR A 145 -14.56 -8.53 -6.12
CA THR A 145 -14.22 -9.89 -6.58
C THR A 145 -12.75 -10.01 -6.91
N SER A 146 -12.14 -8.99 -7.57
CA SER A 146 -10.70 -8.98 -7.85
C SER A 146 -9.87 -9.00 -6.59
N ALA A 147 -10.24 -8.18 -5.60
CA ALA A 147 -9.53 -8.14 -4.33
C ALA A 147 -9.56 -9.49 -3.61
N TYR A 148 -10.67 -10.20 -3.68
CA TYR A 148 -10.81 -11.55 -3.09
C TYR A 148 -10.07 -12.60 -3.89
N THR A 149 -10.27 -12.63 -5.21
CA THR A 149 -9.83 -13.73 -6.08
C THR A 149 -8.35 -13.61 -6.45
N PHE A 150 -7.88 -12.38 -6.71
CA PHE A 150 -6.49 -12.10 -7.11
C PHE A 150 -5.61 -11.72 -5.91
N GLY A 151 -6.20 -11.69 -4.73
CA GLY A 151 -5.61 -11.17 -3.53
C GLY A 151 -4.26 -11.70 -3.12
N PRO A 152 -3.99 -12.98 -3.21
CA PRO A 152 -2.68 -13.51 -2.87
C PRO A 152 -1.56 -13.18 -3.86
N LEU A 153 -1.89 -12.78 -5.09
CA LEU A 153 -0.98 -12.15 -6.02
C LEU A 153 -0.93 -10.65 -5.76
N MET A 154 0.18 -10.01 -6.02
CA MET A 154 0.29 -8.54 -5.98
C MET A 154 -0.54 -7.92 -7.11
N TYR A 155 -1.86 -8.14 -7.08
CA TYR A 155 -2.76 -7.55 -8.07
C TYR A 155 -2.83 -6.04 -7.83
N ARG A 156 -2.36 -5.30 -8.81
CA ARG A 156 -2.49 -3.85 -8.88
C ARG A 156 -3.65 -3.53 -9.80
N VAL A 157 -4.59 -2.72 -9.33
CA VAL A 157 -5.69 -2.27 -10.17
C VAL A 157 -5.14 -1.60 -11.41
N ARG A 158 -5.47 -2.13 -12.61
CA ARG A 158 -5.01 -1.62 -13.91
C ARG A 158 -3.49 -1.47 -14.03
N GLY A 159 -2.73 -2.27 -13.24
CA GLY A 159 -1.28 -2.21 -13.20
C GLY A 159 -0.68 -0.98 -12.52
N TYR A 160 -1.48 -0.11 -11.90
CA TYR A 160 -0.98 1.10 -11.24
C TYR A 160 -0.21 0.77 -9.97
N ASP A 161 0.89 1.49 -9.73
CA ASP A 161 1.62 1.41 -8.48
C ASP A 161 0.78 1.94 -7.30
N ASN A 162 1.02 1.41 -6.10
CA ASN A 162 0.23 1.75 -4.91
C ASN A 162 0.32 3.23 -4.51
N ASN A 163 1.38 3.95 -4.93
CA ASN A 163 1.52 5.39 -4.72
C ASN A 163 0.48 6.23 -5.50
N TYR A 164 -0.21 5.63 -6.46
CA TYR A 164 -1.31 6.27 -7.19
C TYR A 164 -2.68 6.08 -6.55
N GLN A 165 -2.73 5.58 -5.34
CA GLN A 165 -3.95 5.46 -4.55
C GLN A 165 -3.82 6.24 -3.24
N ASN A 166 -4.90 6.88 -2.80
CA ASN A 166 -4.94 7.55 -1.51
C ASN A 166 -5.79 6.78 -0.52
N VAL A 167 -5.29 6.67 0.71
CA VAL A 167 -6.07 6.15 1.84
C VAL A 167 -6.20 7.23 2.89
N SER A 168 -7.41 7.45 3.39
CA SER A 168 -7.66 8.43 4.44
C SER A 168 -8.51 7.87 5.58
N LEU A 169 -8.15 8.26 6.80
CA LEU A 169 -8.88 7.98 8.04
C LEU A 169 -9.52 9.29 8.53
N ASN A 170 -10.85 9.38 8.46
CA ASN A 170 -11.60 10.61 8.78
C ASN A 170 -11.07 11.89 8.06
N GLY A 171 -10.45 11.73 6.87
CA GLY A 171 -9.85 12.83 6.13
C GLY A 171 -8.35 13.08 6.38
N PHE A 172 -7.72 12.35 7.30
CA PHE A 172 -6.25 12.29 7.42
C PHE A 172 -5.68 11.31 6.41
N VAL A 173 -4.80 11.74 5.51
CA VAL A 173 -4.15 10.89 4.50
C VAL A 173 -3.03 10.10 5.15
N VAL A 174 -3.07 8.77 5.03
CA VAL A 174 -2.12 7.84 5.66
C VAL A 174 -1.12 7.23 4.68
N ASN A 175 -0.97 7.83 3.51
CA ASN A 175 0.11 7.47 2.59
C ASN A 175 1.45 7.97 3.16
N ASP A 176 2.46 7.14 3.04
CA ASP A 176 3.83 7.50 3.37
C ASP A 176 4.34 8.60 2.42
N ILE A 177 4.90 9.66 2.96
CA ILE A 177 5.27 10.83 2.17
C ILE A 177 6.51 10.58 1.29
N GLU A 178 7.46 9.77 1.74
CA GLU A 178 8.69 9.52 0.98
C GLU A 178 8.48 8.58 -0.20
N SER A 179 7.61 7.57 -0.04
CA SER A 179 7.30 6.57 -1.06
C SER A 179 5.97 6.78 -1.79
N GLY A 180 5.09 7.62 -1.26
CA GLY A 180 3.72 7.84 -1.78
C GLY A 180 2.73 6.70 -1.48
N ALA A 181 3.18 5.55 -0.99
CA ALA A 181 2.35 4.36 -0.86
C ALA A 181 1.65 4.25 0.52
N PRO A 182 0.41 3.74 0.59
CA PRO A 182 -0.22 3.39 1.85
C PRO A 182 0.28 2.04 2.35
N TYR A 183 0.79 1.98 3.59
CA TYR A 183 1.22 0.74 4.23
C TYR A 183 0.13 0.22 5.16
N TRP A 184 -0.62 -0.78 4.70
CA TRP A 184 -1.74 -1.38 5.43
C TRP A 184 -1.35 -2.05 6.76
N SER A 185 -0.06 -2.38 6.94
CA SER A 185 0.47 -2.88 8.22
C SER A 185 0.35 -1.84 9.35
N ASN A 186 0.31 -0.55 9.05
CA ASN A 186 0.20 0.52 10.04
C ASN A 186 -1.12 0.51 10.84
N TRP A 187 -2.15 -0.20 10.35
CA TRP A 187 -3.39 -0.47 11.07
C TRP A 187 -3.80 -1.96 10.98
N GLY A 188 -2.84 -2.81 10.66
CA GLY A 188 -3.05 -4.25 10.57
C GLY A 188 -3.59 -4.82 11.88
N GLY A 189 -4.54 -5.78 11.78
CA GLY A 189 -5.21 -6.39 12.92
C GLY A 189 -6.44 -5.65 13.43
N LEU A 190 -6.69 -4.40 13.00
CA LEU A 190 -7.84 -3.58 13.40
C LEU A 190 -9.04 -3.73 12.44
N ASN A 191 -9.22 -4.90 11.87
CA ASN A 191 -10.18 -5.17 10.80
C ASN A 191 -11.62 -4.77 11.17
N ASP A 192 -12.06 -5.02 12.41
CA ASP A 192 -13.45 -4.72 12.81
C ASP A 192 -13.75 -3.22 12.82
N VAL A 193 -12.75 -2.39 13.04
CA VAL A 193 -12.92 -0.94 13.13
C VAL A 193 -12.50 -0.19 11.85
N MET A 194 -11.95 -0.91 10.85
CA MET A 194 -11.56 -0.31 9.55
C MET A 194 -12.53 -0.66 8.40
N ARG A 195 -13.71 -1.23 8.69
CA ARG A 195 -14.66 -1.72 7.69
C ARG A 195 -15.52 -0.65 7.05
N SER A 196 -15.83 0.43 7.76
CA SER A 196 -16.65 1.51 7.23
C SER A 196 -15.82 2.31 6.22
N SER A 197 -15.82 1.88 4.98
CA SER A 197 -15.02 2.49 3.92
C SER A 197 -15.83 2.81 2.67
N MET A 198 -15.44 3.89 1.99
CA MET A 198 -15.81 4.19 0.62
C MET A 198 -14.58 4.03 -0.26
N VAL A 199 -14.72 3.35 -1.36
CA VAL A 199 -13.63 3.09 -2.32
C VAL A 199 -14.04 3.57 -3.70
N SER A 200 -13.17 4.34 -4.36
CA SER A 200 -13.24 4.60 -5.79
C SER A 200 -12.19 3.80 -6.53
N SER A 201 -12.53 3.22 -7.66
CA SER A 201 -11.65 2.41 -8.49
C SER A 201 -10.89 3.20 -9.57
N GLY A 202 -10.98 4.50 -9.52
CA GLY A 202 -10.43 5.43 -10.49
C GLY A 202 -10.63 6.87 -10.02
N PRO A 203 -10.53 7.84 -10.89
CA PRO A 203 -10.56 9.25 -10.52
C PRO A 203 -11.92 9.77 -10.07
N GLU A 204 -12.94 8.93 -9.92
CA GLU A 204 -14.27 9.35 -9.46
C GLU A 204 -14.20 10.00 -8.06
N PRO A 205 -14.80 11.19 -7.86
CA PRO A 205 -14.77 11.89 -6.58
C PRO A 205 -15.59 11.19 -5.50
N ILE A 206 -14.94 10.90 -4.35
CA ILE A 206 -15.60 10.45 -3.11
C ILE A 206 -15.66 11.55 -2.04
N GLY A 207 -15.24 12.76 -2.39
CA GLY A 207 -15.58 14.01 -1.72
C GLY A 207 -14.77 14.37 -0.48
N PHE A 208 -13.52 13.90 -0.32
CA PHE A 208 -12.61 14.35 0.75
C PHE A 208 -11.30 14.94 0.25
N LEU A 209 -10.92 14.64 -0.97
CA LEU A 209 -9.68 15.05 -1.62
C LEU A 209 -9.94 15.14 -3.13
N PHE A 210 -8.92 15.51 -3.87
CA PHE A 210 -8.85 15.25 -5.31
C PHE A 210 -8.24 13.85 -5.47
N GLU A 211 -9.06 12.87 -5.81
CA GLU A 211 -8.66 11.47 -5.91
C GLU A 211 -7.71 11.26 -7.09
N PRO A 212 -6.62 10.49 -6.90
CA PRO A 212 -5.65 10.18 -7.95
C PRO A 212 -6.18 9.14 -8.95
N VAL A 213 -5.38 8.81 -9.95
CA VAL A 213 -5.74 7.88 -11.05
C VAL A 213 -6.10 6.47 -10.56
N GLY A 214 -5.43 5.99 -9.53
CA GLY A 214 -5.69 4.67 -8.92
C GLY A 214 -6.85 4.67 -7.92
N GLY A 215 -7.50 5.82 -7.74
CA GLY A 215 -8.63 5.97 -6.84
C GLY A 215 -8.24 6.27 -5.39
N ALA A 216 -9.24 6.20 -4.53
CA ALA A 216 -9.04 6.50 -3.11
C ALA A 216 -9.91 5.61 -2.23
N THR A 217 -9.42 5.38 -1.01
CA THR A 217 -10.16 4.74 0.06
C THR A 217 -10.34 5.71 1.21
N ARG A 218 -11.57 5.91 1.61
CA ARG A 218 -11.93 6.69 2.79
C ARG A 218 -12.45 5.74 3.86
N ILE A 219 -11.80 5.70 5.01
CA ILE A 219 -12.21 4.93 6.16
C ILE A 219 -12.84 5.88 7.19
N ASN A 220 -14.06 5.57 7.60
CA ASN A 220 -14.76 6.31 8.66
C ASN A 220 -14.53 5.61 10.00
N THR A 221 -13.89 6.30 10.94
CA THR A 221 -13.59 5.78 12.29
C THR A 221 -14.34 6.53 13.39
N ARG A 222 -15.49 7.12 13.08
CA ARG A 222 -16.36 7.76 14.07
C ARG A 222 -16.97 6.72 15.02
N ALA A 223 -16.94 7.01 16.33
CA ALA A 223 -17.42 6.06 17.32
C ALA A 223 -18.92 5.76 17.20
N SER A 224 -19.73 6.73 16.72
CA SER A 224 -21.18 6.57 16.55
C SER A 224 -21.57 5.69 15.35
N GLU A 225 -20.62 5.40 14.43
CA GLU A 225 -20.88 4.58 13.24
C GLU A 225 -20.79 3.08 13.50
N TYR A 226 -20.25 2.69 14.65
CA TYR A 226 -20.14 1.28 15.03
C TYR A 226 -21.40 0.79 15.74
N ARG A 227 -21.81 -0.43 15.38
CA ARG A 227 -22.92 -1.10 16.06
C ARG A 227 -22.56 -1.37 17.53
N SER A 228 -23.49 -1.08 18.44
CA SER A 228 -23.30 -1.39 19.85
C SER A 228 -23.16 -2.89 20.09
N GLY A 229 -22.32 -3.27 21.06
CA GLY A 229 -22.09 -4.64 21.47
C GLY A 229 -20.63 -4.99 21.68
N ILE A 230 -20.39 -6.26 21.97
CA ILE A 230 -19.06 -6.85 22.13
C ILE A 230 -18.87 -7.91 21.07
N LYS A 231 -17.70 -7.91 20.42
CA LYS A 231 -17.30 -8.93 19.46
C LYS A 231 -15.92 -9.48 19.85
N ALA A 232 -15.84 -10.79 19.98
CA ALA A 232 -14.58 -11.50 20.16
C ALA A 232 -14.31 -12.39 18.95
N VAL A 233 -13.08 -12.41 18.51
CA VAL A 233 -12.64 -13.18 17.33
C VAL A 233 -11.37 -13.93 17.67
N TYR A 234 -11.33 -15.21 17.29
CA TYR A 234 -10.10 -15.99 17.28
C TYR A 234 -9.88 -16.62 15.89
N SER A 235 -8.66 -16.50 15.37
CA SER A 235 -8.34 -17.03 14.05
C SER A 235 -7.07 -17.88 14.08
N LEU A 236 -7.07 -18.94 13.28
CA LEU A 236 -5.94 -19.83 13.04
C LEU A 236 -5.57 -19.79 11.56
N SER A 237 -4.26 -19.74 11.27
CA SER A 237 -3.77 -19.82 9.89
C SER A 237 -2.38 -20.47 9.83
N ASN A 238 -1.95 -20.89 8.65
CA ASN A 238 -0.57 -21.28 8.36
C ASN A 238 0.16 -20.28 7.45
N ARG A 239 -0.27 -19.03 7.48
CA ARG A 239 0.25 -17.96 6.62
C ARG A 239 1.36 -17.18 7.33
N THR A 240 1.31 -15.84 7.27
CA THR A 240 2.31 -14.96 7.92
C THR A 240 2.29 -15.09 9.46
N TYR A 241 1.11 -15.27 10.06
CA TYR A 241 0.96 -15.55 11.48
C TYR A 241 0.06 -16.78 11.67
N ARG A 242 0.24 -17.46 12.79
CA ARG A 242 -0.54 -18.66 13.13
C ARG A 242 -1.80 -18.34 13.91
N ASN A 243 -1.71 -17.44 14.87
CA ASN A 243 -2.79 -17.14 15.80
C ASN A 243 -3.15 -15.66 15.76
N ARG A 244 -4.45 -15.39 15.93
CA ARG A 244 -4.97 -14.05 16.15
C ARG A 244 -6.11 -14.10 17.15
N ALA A 245 -6.07 -13.17 18.12
CA ALA A 245 -7.18 -12.88 19.02
C ALA A 245 -7.55 -11.40 18.89
N MET A 246 -8.84 -11.08 18.81
CA MET A 246 -9.33 -9.71 18.72
C MET A 246 -10.57 -9.54 19.58
N LEU A 247 -10.65 -8.39 20.27
CA LEU A 247 -11.80 -7.98 21.05
C LEU A 247 -12.19 -6.56 20.66
N THR A 248 -13.44 -6.35 20.30
CA THR A 248 -13.99 -5.05 19.96
C THR A 248 -15.24 -4.79 20.81
N TYR A 249 -15.31 -3.58 21.38
CA TYR A 249 -16.46 -3.09 22.13
C TYR A 249 -16.90 -1.75 21.59
N SER A 250 -18.19 -1.57 21.38
CA SER A 250 -18.77 -0.29 20.97
C SER A 250 -20.07 -0.04 21.74
N THR A 251 -20.28 1.21 22.15
CA THR A 251 -21.53 1.63 22.79
C THR A 251 -22.60 2.03 21.78
N GLY A 252 -22.23 2.32 20.53
CA GLY A 252 -23.04 3.13 19.63
C GLY A 252 -23.26 4.53 20.21
N LEU A 253 -24.15 5.32 19.61
CA LEU A 253 -24.53 6.63 20.13
C LEU A 253 -25.51 6.45 21.30
N MET A 254 -25.07 6.83 22.48
CA MET A 254 -25.88 6.75 23.71
C MET A 254 -26.82 7.97 23.87
N ASN A 255 -27.84 7.83 24.75
CA ASN A 255 -28.82 8.89 25.01
C ASN A 255 -28.22 10.22 25.53
N ASN A 256 -27.01 10.17 26.09
CA ASN A 256 -26.26 11.36 26.56
C ASN A 256 -25.36 11.96 25.45
N ASN A 257 -25.56 11.56 24.21
CA ASN A 257 -24.83 12.02 23.02
C ASN A 257 -23.31 11.69 23.03
N TRP A 258 -22.91 10.66 23.73
CA TRP A 258 -21.55 10.10 23.65
C TRP A 258 -21.56 8.77 22.91
N ALA A 259 -20.48 8.47 22.21
CA ALA A 259 -20.18 7.16 21.67
C ALA A 259 -18.73 6.80 21.96
N PHE A 260 -18.48 5.53 22.26
CA PHE A 260 -17.16 4.98 22.53
C PHE A 260 -16.98 3.68 21.73
N THR A 261 -15.83 3.52 21.12
CA THR A 261 -15.45 2.26 20.45
C THR A 261 -13.99 1.97 20.75
N GLY A 262 -13.72 0.77 21.23
CA GLY A 262 -12.37 0.28 21.46
C GLY A 262 -12.16 -1.08 20.82
N SER A 263 -10.97 -1.32 20.29
CA SER A 263 -10.58 -2.61 19.74
C SER A 263 -9.13 -2.93 20.09
N TYR A 264 -8.87 -4.17 20.45
CA TYR A 264 -7.55 -4.72 20.68
C TYR A 264 -7.37 -6.00 19.87
N SER A 265 -6.23 -6.15 19.22
CA SER A 265 -5.88 -7.36 18.49
C SER A 265 -4.46 -7.81 18.77
N ARG A 266 -4.28 -9.09 19.03
CA ARG A 266 -2.99 -9.78 19.17
C ARG A 266 -2.83 -10.77 18.03
N ARG A 267 -1.70 -10.71 17.30
CA ARG A 267 -1.33 -11.68 16.27
C ARG A 267 0.06 -12.22 16.61
N TRP A 268 0.24 -13.55 16.55
CA TRP A 268 1.53 -14.14 16.90
C TRP A 268 1.77 -15.46 16.21
N SER A 269 3.03 -15.76 15.99
CA SER A 269 3.54 -17.02 15.47
C SER A 269 5.05 -17.08 15.70
N ASP A 270 5.56 -18.19 16.18
CA ASP A 270 6.99 -18.45 16.24
C ASP A 270 7.53 -18.90 14.88
N HIS A 271 6.66 -19.42 14.01
CA HIS A 271 6.98 -19.85 12.66
C HIS A 271 5.89 -19.38 11.69
N GLY A 272 6.31 -18.68 10.62
CA GLY A 272 5.45 -18.33 9.48
C GLY A 272 5.41 -19.45 8.43
N TYR A 273 4.88 -19.15 7.24
CA TYR A 273 4.86 -20.08 6.12
C TYR A 273 6.26 -20.43 5.61
N LYS A 274 7.17 -19.44 5.57
CA LYS A 274 8.58 -19.63 5.26
C LYS A 274 9.36 -19.86 6.56
N GLU A 275 10.32 -20.77 6.52
CA GLU A 275 11.19 -21.04 7.68
C GLU A 275 11.95 -19.80 8.12
N GLY A 276 12.25 -19.74 9.43
CA GLY A 276 12.95 -18.62 10.05
C GLY A 276 12.15 -17.31 10.12
N THR A 277 10.90 -17.28 9.66
CA THR A 277 10.01 -16.13 9.85
C THR A 277 9.19 -16.30 11.12
N PHE A 278 8.91 -15.19 11.78
CA PHE A 278 8.04 -15.11 12.96
C PHE A 278 7.15 -13.87 12.88
N TYR A 279 6.14 -13.81 13.72
CA TYR A 279 5.24 -12.66 13.76
C TYR A 279 4.81 -12.36 15.21
N ASN A 280 4.95 -11.11 15.61
CA ASN A 280 4.58 -10.62 16.94
C ASN A 280 3.97 -9.23 16.80
N ALA A 281 2.65 -9.10 17.01
CA ALA A 281 1.97 -7.82 16.85
C ALA A 281 0.85 -7.60 17.85
N ASN A 282 0.74 -6.34 18.30
CA ASN A 282 -0.36 -5.83 19.10
C ASN A 282 -0.95 -4.61 18.40
N SER A 283 -2.27 -4.53 18.29
CA SER A 283 -2.92 -3.41 17.63
C SER A 283 -4.01 -2.85 18.53
N PHE A 284 -4.09 -1.53 18.61
CA PHE A 284 -4.98 -0.80 19.51
C PHE A 284 -5.78 0.24 18.71
N PHE A 285 -7.05 0.37 19.05
CA PHE A 285 -7.93 1.38 18.50
C PHE A 285 -8.82 1.94 19.60
N LEU A 286 -8.97 3.25 19.61
CA LEU A 286 -9.90 3.96 20.46
C LEU A 286 -10.55 5.08 19.67
N ALA A 287 -11.86 5.14 19.64
CA ALA A 287 -12.62 6.28 19.15
C ALA A 287 -13.60 6.77 20.21
N VAL A 288 -13.67 8.07 20.38
CA VAL A 288 -14.58 8.75 21.31
C VAL A 288 -15.27 9.87 20.54
N GLU A 289 -16.58 9.84 20.52
CA GLU A 289 -17.38 10.89 19.87
C GLU A 289 -18.33 11.55 20.84
N LYS A 290 -18.44 12.87 20.73
CA LYS A 290 -19.44 13.69 21.40
C LYS A 290 -20.27 14.46 20.38
N LYS A 291 -21.54 14.14 20.28
CA LYS A 291 -22.53 15.00 19.60
C LYS A 291 -22.86 16.13 20.57
N ILE A 292 -22.34 17.33 20.33
CA ILE A 292 -22.51 18.50 21.20
C ILE A 292 -23.98 18.99 21.10
N ASN A 293 -24.48 19.07 19.86
CA ASN A 293 -25.85 19.36 19.52
C ASN A 293 -26.13 18.81 18.11
N ASP A 294 -27.27 19.17 17.50
CA ASP A 294 -27.64 18.65 16.18
C ASP A 294 -26.73 19.17 15.03
N HIS A 295 -25.99 20.25 15.28
CA HIS A 295 -25.11 20.87 14.29
C HIS A 295 -23.61 20.57 14.51
N HIS A 296 -23.20 20.09 15.67
CA HIS A 296 -21.79 19.92 16.00
C HIS A 296 -21.50 18.56 16.64
N SER A 297 -20.55 17.83 16.03
CA SER A 297 -19.96 16.62 16.57
C SER A 297 -18.43 16.71 16.61
N LEU A 298 -17.81 16.17 17.66
CA LEU A 298 -16.36 16.03 17.78
C LEU A 298 -16.05 14.54 17.94
N ASN A 299 -15.12 14.04 17.14
CA ASN A 299 -14.62 12.67 17.21
C ASN A 299 -13.10 12.65 17.36
N LEU A 300 -12.62 12.06 18.44
CA LEU A 300 -11.20 11.75 18.68
C LEU A 300 -10.97 10.29 18.35
N THR A 301 -10.00 10.01 17.47
CA THR A 301 -9.56 8.64 17.16
C THR A 301 -8.07 8.52 17.45
N ALA A 302 -7.67 7.43 18.11
CA ALA A 302 -6.29 7.04 18.31
C ALA A 302 -6.12 5.58 17.93
N LEU A 303 -5.06 5.26 17.20
CA LEU A 303 -4.73 3.90 16.80
C LEU A 303 -3.24 3.67 16.70
N ASP A 304 -2.83 2.43 16.87
CA ASP A 304 -1.48 1.94 16.60
C ASP A 304 -1.50 0.46 16.28
N ALA A 305 -0.58 0.02 15.42
CA ALA A 305 -0.33 -1.38 15.11
C ALA A 305 1.17 -1.68 15.29
N ILE A 306 1.53 -2.03 16.50
CA ILE A 306 2.90 -2.36 16.89
C ILE A 306 3.21 -3.76 16.43
N TYR A 307 4.26 -3.95 15.63
CA TYR A 307 4.69 -5.28 15.23
C TYR A 307 6.21 -5.44 15.11
N GLU A 308 6.65 -6.67 15.34
CA GLU A 308 7.92 -7.21 14.88
C GLU A 308 7.67 -8.50 14.10
N ARG A 309 8.36 -8.65 12.98
CA ARG A 309 8.29 -9.87 12.18
C ARG A 309 9.60 -10.20 11.50
N GLY A 310 9.93 -11.47 11.46
CA GLY A 310 11.01 -12.00 10.63
C GLY A 310 10.58 -12.02 9.16
N VAL A 311 11.49 -11.59 8.28
CA VAL A 311 11.27 -11.47 6.85
C VAL A 311 11.93 -12.65 6.14
N GLY A 312 11.32 -13.13 5.05
CA GLY A 312 11.91 -14.10 4.13
C GLY A 312 12.23 -13.45 2.79
N GLY A 313 13.33 -13.81 2.18
CA GLY A 313 13.76 -13.33 0.86
C GLY A 313 13.29 -14.20 -0.30
N GLY A 314 13.40 -13.67 -1.53
CA GLY A 314 13.42 -14.46 -2.76
C GLY A 314 14.84 -14.96 -3.03
N ALA A 315 14.93 -16.09 -3.71
CA ALA A 315 16.21 -16.69 -4.10
C ALA A 315 16.26 -17.00 -5.60
N THR A 316 17.44 -17.38 -6.09
CA THR A 316 17.57 -17.92 -7.46
C THR A 316 17.05 -19.34 -7.52
N GLN A 317 16.74 -19.81 -8.72
CA GLN A 317 16.28 -21.19 -8.90
C GLN A 317 17.34 -22.19 -8.40
N GLU A 318 18.61 -21.96 -8.67
CA GLU A 318 19.71 -22.80 -8.15
C GLU A 318 19.62 -22.97 -6.62
N VAL A 319 19.39 -21.90 -5.88
CA VAL A 319 19.29 -21.95 -4.41
C VAL A 319 18.07 -22.74 -3.97
N TYR A 320 16.94 -22.60 -4.65
CA TYR A 320 15.73 -23.39 -4.36
C TYR A 320 15.95 -24.87 -4.63
N ASP A 321 16.66 -25.21 -5.72
CA ASP A 321 16.97 -26.60 -6.08
C ASP A 321 17.96 -27.22 -5.06
N LEU A 322 18.96 -26.47 -4.61
CA LEU A 322 19.88 -26.89 -3.55
C LEU A 322 19.15 -27.13 -2.23
N ALA A 323 18.23 -26.23 -1.86
CA ALA A 323 17.42 -26.36 -0.64
C ALA A 323 16.33 -27.43 -0.74
N GLY A 324 15.94 -27.85 -1.96
CA GLY A 324 14.83 -28.75 -2.20
C GLY A 324 13.47 -28.12 -1.83
N ASP A 325 13.40 -26.79 -1.67
CA ASP A 325 12.19 -26.06 -1.27
C ASP A 325 12.11 -24.66 -1.89
N ASN A 326 11.02 -24.39 -2.62
CA ASN A 326 10.72 -23.09 -3.24
C ASN A 326 10.40 -21.98 -2.21
N TYR A 327 10.41 -22.30 -0.92
CA TYR A 327 10.18 -21.35 0.18
C TYR A 327 11.41 -21.11 1.03
N TYR A 328 12.58 -21.58 0.58
CA TYR A 328 13.85 -21.33 1.23
C TYR A 328 14.04 -19.84 1.58
N ASN A 329 14.55 -19.58 2.76
CA ASN A 329 14.79 -18.23 3.29
C ASN A 329 16.26 -18.06 3.66
N PRO A 330 17.03 -17.15 3.02
CA PRO A 330 18.46 -16.96 3.29
C PRO A 330 18.75 -16.09 4.52
N TYR A 331 17.72 -15.59 5.22
CA TYR A 331 17.88 -14.55 6.26
C TYR A 331 17.92 -15.08 7.68
N TRP A 332 17.94 -16.38 7.90
CA TRP A 332 17.90 -16.96 9.24
C TRP A 332 18.94 -18.07 9.43
N GLY A 333 19.18 -18.41 10.68
CA GLY A 333 19.99 -19.54 11.12
C GLY A 333 19.77 -19.81 12.59
N TYR A 334 20.44 -20.83 13.12
CA TYR A 334 20.40 -21.16 14.54
C TYR A 334 21.48 -20.39 15.31
N GLN A 335 21.10 -19.85 16.46
CA GLN A 335 21.98 -19.31 17.47
C GLN A 335 21.64 -19.94 18.81
N ASP A 336 22.58 -20.62 19.45
CA ASP A 336 22.38 -21.35 20.70
C ASP A 336 21.15 -22.32 20.66
N GLY A 337 20.87 -22.87 19.46
CA GLY A 337 19.73 -23.78 19.23
C GLY A 337 18.41 -23.09 18.95
N GLU A 338 18.32 -21.77 19.06
CA GLU A 338 17.13 -20.97 18.78
C GLU A 338 17.16 -20.37 17.36
N VAL A 339 15.99 -20.24 16.75
CA VAL A 339 15.84 -19.63 15.43
C VAL A 339 16.03 -18.11 15.52
N ARG A 340 17.02 -17.61 14.79
CA ARG A 340 17.28 -16.17 14.69
C ARG A 340 17.23 -15.71 13.24
N ASN A 341 16.43 -14.67 12.99
CA ASN A 341 16.32 -14.01 11.68
C ASN A 341 17.14 -12.71 11.68
N ALA A 342 17.98 -12.51 10.68
CA ALA A 342 18.79 -11.31 10.53
C ALA A 342 17.98 -10.12 10.02
N ARG A 343 16.90 -10.37 9.30
CA ARG A 343 16.03 -9.34 8.71
C ARG A 343 14.69 -9.30 9.43
N VAL A 344 14.59 -8.42 10.41
CA VAL A 344 13.39 -8.22 11.22
C VAL A 344 12.84 -6.83 10.96
N ARG A 345 11.57 -6.75 10.60
CA ARG A 345 10.85 -5.47 10.49
C ARG A 345 10.15 -5.14 11.78
N SER A 346 10.25 -3.89 12.17
CA SER A 346 9.56 -3.33 13.33
C SER A 346 8.78 -2.07 12.96
N ASN A 347 7.63 -1.89 13.60
CA ASN A 347 6.78 -0.70 13.44
C ASN A 347 6.09 -0.37 14.75
N ASN A 348 6.09 0.92 15.06
CA ASN A 348 5.34 1.51 16.17
C ASN A 348 5.07 2.98 15.77
N LYS A 349 3.95 3.21 15.08
CA LYS A 349 3.60 4.51 14.48
C LYS A 349 2.17 4.92 14.88
N PRO A 350 1.94 5.37 16.11
CA PRO A 350 0.63 5.84 16.55
C PRO A 350 0.12 7.03 15.73
N LEU A 351 -1.17 7.00 15.40
CA LEU A 351 -1.91 8.07 14.75
C LEU A 351 -3.01 8.55 15.70
N ILE A 352 -3.09 9.86 15.89
CA ILE A 352 -4.16 10.54 16.65
C ILE A 352 -4.82 11.55 15.72
N THR A 353 -6.15 11.52 15.61
CA THR A 353 -6.93 12.46 14.82
C THR A 353 -8.07 13.04 15.64
N LEU A 354 -8.33 14.33 15.47
CA LEU A 354 -9.48 15.04 15.99
C LEU A 354 -10.31 15.57 14.81
N ALA A 355 -11.51 15.06 14.64
CA ALA A 355 -12.44 15.48 13.60
C ALA A 355 -13.58 16.28 14.20
N HIS A 356 -13.87 17.44 13.62
CA HIS A 356 -15.04 18.27 13.90
C HIS A 356 -15.97 18.23 12.69
N ILE A 357 -17.20 17.86 12.92
CA ILE A 357 -18.27 17.86 11.93
C ILE A 357 -19.23 18.96 12.33
N TRP A 358 -19.49 19.86 11.38
CA TRP A 358 -20.33 21.01 11.55
C TRP A 358 -21.34 21.10 10.42
N ASP A 359 -22.62 21.05 10.77
CA ASP A 359 -23.78 21.19 9.90
C ASP A 359 -24.43 22.56 10.16
N PRO A 360 -23.92 23.68 9.61
CA PRO A 360 -24.45 25.01 9.85
C PRO A 360 -25.90 25.17 9.36
N SER A 361 -26.29 24.37 8.38
CA SER A 361 -27.63 24.29 7.82
C SER A 361 -27.83 22.93 7.15
N ASP A 362 -29.07 22.57 6.81
CA ASP A 362 -29.41 21.29 6.18
C ASP A 362 -28.70 21.04 4.82
N ASN A 363 -28.23 22.10 4.19
CA ASN A 363 -27.60 22.05 2.87
C ASN A 363 -26.07 22.29 2.90
N LEU A 364 -25.47 22.48 4.07
CA LEU A 364 -24.03 22.73 4.22
C LEU A 364 -23.45 21.84 5.31
N ASN A 365 -22.49 21.01 4.93
CA ASN A 365 -21.72 20.18 5.86
C ASN A 365 -20.23 20.56 5.79
N ILE A 366 -19.62 20.82 6.90
CA ILE A 366 -18.19 21.13 7.03
C ILE A 366 -17.53 20.04 7.90
N HIS A 367 -16.51 19.42 7.37
CA HIS A 367 -15.72 18.43 8.09
C HIS A 367 -14.27 18.89 8.17
N THR A 368 -13.79 19.08 9.37
CA THR A 368 -12.40 19.51 9.65
C THR A 368 -11.70 18.47 10.48
N THR A 369 -10.54 18.00 10.04
CA THR A 369 -9.70 17.04 10.75
C THR A 369 -8.31 17.62 10.94
N ALA A 370 -7.83 17.58 12.18
CA ALA A 370 -6.41 17.76 12.52
C ALA A 370 -5.88 16.43 13.03
N GLY A 371 -4.69 16.06 12.60
CA GLY A 371 -4.10 14.79 13.01
C GLY A 371 -2.58 14.86 13.11
N TYR A 372 -2.04 13.99 13.97
CA TYR A 372 -0.61 13.84 14.19
C TYR A 372 -0.24 12.37 14.16
N TRP A 373 0.65 12.03 13.24
CA TRP A 373 1.18 10.68 13.01
C TRP A 373 2.67 10.71 13.32
N PHE A 374 3.11 9.84 14.22
CA PHE A 374 4.49 9.86 14.67
C PHE A 374 4.94 8.45 15.08
N GLY A 375 6.25 8.29 15.24
CA GLY A 375 6.78 7.06 15.80
C GLY A 375 7.92 6.48 14.98
N LYS A 376 8.16 5.20 15.19
CA LYS A 376 9.40 4.51 14.82
C LYS A 376 9.09 3.36 13.88
N SER A 377 9.89 3.20 12.85
CA SER A 377 9.91 1.98 12.05
C SER A 377 11.31 1.70 11.54
N GLY A 378 11.57 0.44 11.27
CA GLY A 378 12.85 0.04 10.74
C GLY A 378 12.88 -1.42 10.35
N TYR A 379 13.98 -1.82 9.77
CA TYR A 379 14.28 -3.21 9.52
C TYR A 379 15.73 -3.51 9.79
N SER A 380 16.00 -4.67 10.42
CA SER A 380 17.36 -5.12 10.65
C SER A 380 17.97 -5.74 9.39
N ALA A 381 19.27 -5.66 9.29
CA ALA A 381 20.05 -6.30 8.24
C ALA A 381 21.44 -6.68 8.79
N LEU A 382 22.06 -7.70 8.19
CA LEU A 382 23.48 -7.93 8.40
C LEU A 382 24.28 -6.82 7.72
N ASN A 383 25.30 -6.34 8.39
CA ASN A 383 26.35 -5.50 7.85
C ASN A 383 27.72 -6.07 8.19
N TRP A 384 28.72 -5.85 7.35
CA TRP A 384 30.05 -6.44 7.50
C TRP A 384 31.13 -5.52 6.97
N TYR A 385 32.32 -5.69 7.54
CA TYR A 385 33.49 -4.90 7.19
C TYR A 385 34.64 -5.81 6.77
N ASP A 386 35.20 -5.56 5.58
CA ASP A 386 36.38 -6.24 5.00
C ASP A 386 36.33 -7.78 5.09
N VAL A 387 35.17 -8.34 4.83
CA VAL A 387 34.89 -9.77 4.71
C VAL A 387 33.92 -10.04 3.57
N LEU A 388 33.83 -11.31 3.14
CA LEU A 388 32.84 -11.70 2.14
C LEU A 388 31.43 -11.60 2.69
N ASP A 389 30.46 -11.41 1.79
CA ASP A 389 29.03 -11.44 2.13
C ASP A 389 28.70 -12.72 2.89
N PRO A 390 28.22 -12.61 4.14
CA PRO A 390 27.99 -13.76 5.00
C PRO A 390 26.76 -14.58 4.62
N ARG A 391 25.86 -14.05 3.79
CA ARG A 391 24.63 -14.73 3.43
C ARG A 391 24.90 -16.06 2.73
N PRO A 392 24.12 -17.10 3.03
CA PRO A 392 24.30 -18.42 2.41
C PRO A 392 24.07 -18.41 0.91
N ASP A 393 23.13 -17.60 0.41
CA ASP A 393 22.77 -17.44 -1.01
C ASP A 393 23.67 -16.46 -1.77
N TYR A 394 24.82 -16.06 -1.21
CA TYR A 394 25.81 -15.25 -1.91
C TYR A 394 26.44 -16.06 -3.05
N TYR A 395 26.40 -15.51 -4.27
CA TYR A 395 26.77 -16.22 -5.48
C TYR A 395 28.13 -16.93 -5.45
N ARG A 396 29.13 -16.38 -4.71
CA ARG A 396 30.47 -17.01 -4.55
C ARG A 396 30.48 -18.25 -3.67
N LYS A 397 29.36 -18.57 -3.03
CA LYS A 397 29.21 -19.79 -2.22
C LYS A 397 28.40 -20.87 -2.95
N LEU A 398 27.88 -20.56 -4.16
CA LEU A 398 27.03 -21.46 -4.94
C LEU A 398 27.85 -22.26 -5.95
N PRO A 399 27.43 -23.49 -6.28
CA PRO A 399 28.09 -24.33 -7.29
C PRO A 399 28.31 -23.63 -8.62
N SER A 400 27.35 -22.83 -9.11
CA SER A 400 27.43 -22.09 -10.38
C SER A 400 28.58 -21.06 -10.45
N TYR A 401 29.13 -20.65 -9.32
CA TYR A 401 30.25 -19.71 -9.30
C TYR A 401 31.55 -20.38 -9.76
N PHE A 402 31.75 -21.68 -9.47
CA PHE A 402 33.00 -22.38 -9.73
C PHE A 402 33.09 -22.80 -11.18
N TYR A 403 34.32 -22.87 -11.70
CA TYR A 403 34.57 -23.32 -13.06
C TYR A 403 34.52 -24.86 -13.15
N ASP A 404 34.32 -25.38 -14.36
CA ASP A 404 34.11 -26.80 -14.66
C ASP A 404 35.21 -27.76 -14.15
N ASP A 405 36.38 -27.26 -13.80
CA ASP A 405 37.53 -28.07 -13.31
C ASP A 405 37.44 -28.33 -11.79
N ILE A 406 36.50 -27.74 -11.10
CA ILE A 406 36.30 -27.93 -9.65
C ILE A 406 35.19 -28.94 -9.42
N ASP A 407 35.45 -29.95 -8.57
CA ASP A 407 34.43 -30.89 -8.13
C ASP A 407 33.37 -30.16 -7.27
N ILE A 408 32.26 -29.75 -7.88
CA ILE A 408 31.15 -29.05 -7.22
C ILE A 408 30.30 -30.01 -6.37
N THR A 409 30.48 -31.31 -6.46
CA THR A 409 29.70 -32.32 -5.70
C THR A 409 29.80 -32.08 -4.21
N ARG A 410 30.98 -31.79 -3.71
CA ARG A 410 31.19 -31.47 -2.26
C ARG A 410 30.51 -30.19 -1.83
N ILE A 411 30.48 -29.17 -2.70
CA ILE A 411 29.81 -27.89 -2.42
C ILE A 411 28.30 -28.12 -2.37
N THR A 412 27.78 -28.88 -3.33
CA THR A 412 26.36 -29.24 -3.39
C THR A 412 25.94 -30.07 -2.17
N GLU A 413 26.75 -31.12 -1.81
CA GLU A 413 26.46 -31.94 -0.64
C GLU A 413 26.52 -31.13 0.67
N ALA A 414 27.54 -30.26 0.84
CA ALA A 414 27.64 -29.39 2.01
C ALA A 414 26.42 -28.45 2.09
N TRP A 415 26.01 -27.87 0.97
CA TRP A 415 24.86 -26.97 0.93
C TRP A 415 23.55 -27.68 1.31
N GLN A 416 23.39 -28.95 0.92
CA GLN A 416 22.20 -29.75 1.20
C GLN A 416 22.16 -30.36 2.61
N THR A 417 23.33 -30.59 3.23
CA THR A 417 23.41 -31.37 4.46
C THR A 417 23.91 -30.60 5.68
N ASP A 418 24.60 -29.48 5.47
CA ASP A 418 25.16 -28.67 6.57
C ASP A 418 24.40 -27.36 6.75
N PRO A 419 23.66 -27.19 7.87
CA PRO A 419 22.97 -25.94 8.16
C PRO A 419 23.90 -24.72 8.30
N ALA A 420 25.18 -24.91 8.67
CA ALA A 420 26.13 -23.81 8.71
C ALA A 420 26.49 -23.26 7.32
N VAL A 421 26.24 -24.05 6.26
CA VAL A 421 26.44 -23.63 4.87
C VAL A 421 25.17 -23.07 4.26
N SER A 422 24.02 -23.71 4.52
CA SER A 422 22.73 -23.37 3.91
C SER A 422 21.93 -22.33 4.70
N GLN A 423 22.37 -21.93 5.89
CA GLN A 423 21.75 -20.93 6.75
C GLN A 423 22.79 -19.91 7.22
N ILE A 424 22.35 -18.88 7.95
CA ILE A 424 23.27 -17.92 8.56
C ILE A 424 24.03 -18.61 9.71
N ASP A 425 25.35 -18.65 9.62
CA ASP A 425 26.23 -19.14 10.66
C ASP A 425 26.53 -18.03 11.69
N TRP A 426 25.65 -17.90 12.69
CA TRP A 426 25.80 -16.91 13.77
C TRP A 426 27.02 -17.15 14.61
N ASP A 427 27.41 -18.40 14.86
CA ASP A 427 28.57 -18.77 15.70
C ASP A 427 29.85 -18.29 15.05
N HIS A 428 29.96 -18.37 13.72
CA HIS A 428 31.10 -17.84 12.98
C HIS A 428 31.24 -16.31 13.17
N PHE A 429 30.16 -15.57 13.24
CA PHE A 429 30.20 -14.11 13.43
C PHE A 429 30.75 -13.75 14.81
N TYR A 430 30.22 -14.39 15.85
CA TYR A 430 30.74 -14.23 17.23
C TYR A 430 32.19 -14.61 17.36
N PHE A 431 32.61 -15.75 16.77
CA PHE A 431 33.99 -16.18 16.77
C PHE A 431 34.89 -15.17 16.05
N SER A 432 34.51 -14.67 14.91
CA SER A 432 35.29 -13.71 14.11
C SER A 432 35.45 -12.38 14.84
N ASN A 433 34.39 -11.86 15.44
CA ASN A 433 34.40 -10.59 16.15
C ASN A 433 35.28 -10.66 17.40
N ARG A 434 35.17 -11.71 18.23
CA ARG A 434 35.93 -11.88 19.48
C ARG A 434 37.42 -12.04 19.29
N LYS A 435 37.91 -12.28 18.09
CA LYS A 435 39.32 -12.41 17.74
C LYS A 435 39.93 -11.18 17.08
N ASN A 436 39.14 -10.19 16.74
CA ASN A 436 39.58 -9.04 15.96
C ASN A 436 39.97 -7.87 16.88
N ILE A 437 41.04 -8.04 17.66
CA ILE A 437 41.56 -6.98 18.53
C ILE A 437 42.11 -5.85 17.65
N PHE A 438 41.61 -4.65 17.87
CA PHE A 438 42.00 -3.44 17.14
C PHE A 438 42.05 -2.25 18.10
N THR A 439 42.96 -1.31 17.83
CA THR A 439 43.13 -0.09 18.63
C THR A 439 42.86 1.13 17.75
N VAL A 440 41.90 1.96 18.16
CA VAL A 440 41.58 3.24 17.56
C VAL A 440 42.31 4.34 18.34
N TYR A 441 43.05 5.19 17.64
CA TYR A 441 43.75 6.33 18.20
C TYR A 441 42.98 7.61 17.90
N ASP A 442 43.07 8.60 18.76
CA ASP A 442 42.41 9.89 18.63
C ASP A 442 40.90 9.79 18.38
N GLU A 443 40.29 8.79 19.00
CA GLU A 443 38.89 8.42 18.82
C GLU A 443 37.96 9.62 19.05
N GLY A 444 37.03 9.81 18.11
CA GLY A 444 36.13 10.95 18.10
C GLY A 444 36.81 12.29 17.83
N GLY A 445 38.00 12.31 17.22
CA GLY A 445 38.83 13.48 17.01
C GLY A 445 39.46 14.06 18.28
N THR A 446 39.44 13.32 19.39
CA THR A 446 40.03 13.75 20.66
C THR A 446 41.49 13.26 20.77
N GLU A 447 42.44 14.22 20.67
CA GLU A 447 43.87 13.91 20.72
C GLU A 447 44.24 13.11 21.97
N GLY A 448 44.92 11.96 21.75
CA GLY A 448 45.37 11.04 22.79
C GLY A 448 44.30 10.10 23.36
N LYS A 449 43.04 10.23 22.99
CA LYS A 449 41.98 9.28 23.37
C LYS A 449 42.17 7.98 22.59
N THR A 450 42.34 6.88 23.30
CA THR A 450 42.59 5.57 22.69
C THR A 450 41.54 4.55 23.16
N VAL A 451 40.88 3.87 22.20
CA VAL A 451 39.96 2.76 22.44
C VAL A 451 40.59 1.47 21.90
N SER A 452 40.70 0.46 22.74
CA SER A 452 41.25 -0.85 22.37
C SER A 452 40.27 -1.94 22.77
N GLY A 453 39.95 -2.84 21.85
CA GLY A 453 39.03 -3.95 22.08
C GLY A 453 38.81 -4.76 20.83
N ASN A 454 37.78 -5.61 20.84
CA ASN A 454 37.37 -6.43 19.70
C ASN A 454 36.53 -5.60 18.76
N ARG A 455 37.09 -5.13 17.64
CA ARG A 455 36.34 -4.46 16.58
C ARG A 455 35.43 -5.48 15.86
N SER A 456 34.13 -5.24 15.83
CA SER A 456 33.20 -6.08 15.08
C SER A 456 33.51 -6.06 13.58
N LYS A 457 33.57 -7.23 12.96
CA LYS A 457 33.59 -7.43 11.49
C LYS A 457 32.20 -7.69 10.94
N TYR A 458 31.30 -8.22 11.75
CA TYR A 458 29.91 -8.46 11.45
C TYR A 458 29.04 -7.82 12.52
N ILE A 459 27.96 -7.19 12.11
CA ILE A 459 26.94 -6.61 13.01
C ILE A 459 25.55 -6.87 12.46
N VAL A 460 24.57 -6.77 13.33
CA VAL A 460 23.18 -6.53 12.91
C VAL A 460 22.91 -5.04 13.08
N GLU A 461 22.59 -4.36 11.99
CA GLU A 461 22.12 -2.98 12.00
C GLU A 461 20.59 -2.92 12.00
N ASP A 462 20.04 -1.81 12.47
CA ASP A 462 18.63 -1.44 12.30
C ASP A 462 18.56 -0.18 11.44
N ARG A 463 18.01 -0.30 10.23
CA ARG A 463 17.78 0.82 9.30
C ARG A 463 16.45 1.46 9.63
N ARG A 464 16.52 2.65 10.19
CA ARG A 464 15.39 3.37 10.77
C ARG A 464 14.82 4.41 9.80
N ASN A 465 13.48 4.49 9.80
CA ASN A 465 12.72 5.58 9.21
C ASN A 465 11.64 6.01 10.21
N ASP A 466 11.98 6.98 11.05
CA ASP A 466 11.11 7.50 12.09
C ASP A 466 10.36 8.72 11.58
N LEU A 467 9.05 8.77 11.72
CA LEU A 467 8.25 9.85 11.17
C LEU A 467 7.63 10.76 12.24
N SER A 468 7.39 12.00 11.81
CA SER A 468 6.58 13.01 12.51
C SER A 468 5.82 13.80 11.45
N GLN A 469 4.50 13.62 11.39
CA GLN A 469 3.64 14.23 10.38
C GLN A 469 2.42 14.87 11.04
N PHE A 470 2.21 16.14 10.75
CA PHE A 470 0.98 16.85 11.09
C PHE A 470 0.19 17.11 9.82
N GLN A 471 -1.12 16.88 9.86
CA GLN A 471 -2.03 17.25 8.78
C GLN A 471 -3.24 18.00 9.33
N PHE A 472 -3.66 19.00 8.56
CA PHE A 472 -4.91 19.70 8.72
C PHE A 472 -5.70 19.62 7.41
N ASN A 473 -6.90 19.05 7.45
CA ASN A 473 -7.79 18.92 6.31
C ASN A 473 -9.17 19.49 6.67
N THR A 474 -9.67 20.37 5.85
CA THR A 474 -11.05 20.86 5.97
C THR A 474 -11.74 20.78 4.61
N ARG A 475 -12.96 20.26 4.61
CA ARG A 475 -13.83 20.24 3.44
C ARG A 475 -15.19 20.85 3.77
N ALA A 476 -15.78 21.49 2.79
CA ALA A 476 -17.17 21.92 2.82
C ALA A 476 -17.93 21.24 1.66
N ALA A 477 -19.08 20.66 1.95
CA ALA A 477 -20.00 20.14 0.96
C ALA A 477 -21.29 20.96 1.03
N TRP A 478 -21.64 21.62 -0.07
CA TRP A 478 -22.75 22.54 -0.14
C TRP A 478 -23.75 22.12 -1.24
N ASP A 479 -24.96 21.77 -0.84
CA ASP A 479 -26.07 21.54 -1.73
C ASP A 479 -26.71 22.87 -2.11
N ILE A 480 -26.25 23.47 -3.21
CA ILE A 480 -26.73 24.77 -3.70
C ILE A 480 -28.17 24.67 -4.15
N SER A 481 -28.54 23.54 -4.75
CA SER A 481 -29.89 23.18 -5.14
C SER A 481 -30.06 21.67 -5.16
N GLY A 482 -31.28 21.15 -5.25
CA GLY A 482 -31.51 19.70 -5.31
C GLY A 482 -30.79 18.97 -6.47
N ASN A 483 -30.23 19.71 -7.42
CA ASN A 483 -29.54 19.17 -8.58
C ASN A 483 -28.04 19.53 -8.63
N PHE A 484 -27.59 20.47 -7.82
CA PHE A 484 -26.20 20.96 -7.88
C PHE A 484 -25.54 20.96 -6.51
N ASN A 485 -24.49 20.19 -6.38
CA ASN A 485 -23.63 20.10 -5.21
C ASN A 485 -22.25 20.65 -5.53
N LEU A 486 -21.69 21.45 -4.60
CA LEU A 486 -20.31 21.91 -4.62
C LEU A 486 -19.59 21.38 -3.40
N THR A 487 -18.49 20.66 -3.61
CA THR A 487 -17.63 20.16 -2.55
C THR A 487 -16.21 20.68 -2.77
N GLY A 488 -15.56 21.19 -1.72
CA GLY A 488 -14.19 21.66 -1.84
C GLY A 488 -13.50 21.72 -0.50
N GLY A 489 -12.18 21.84 -0.52
CA GLY A 489 -11.41 21.80 0.71
C GLY A 489 -9.96 22.21 0.57
N VAL A 490 -9.32 22.29 1.73
CA VAL A 490 -7.90 22.60 1.89
C VAL A 490 -7.25 21.51 2.72
N LEU A 491 -6.12 20.99 2.24
CA LEU A 491 -5.25 20.05 2.97
C LEU A 491 -3.88 20.71 3.14
N VAL A 492 -3.39 20.76 4.37
CA VAL A 492 -2.02 21.17 4.71
C VAL A 492 -1.31 20.00 5.38
N ASP A 493 -0.13 19.66 4.91
CA ASP A 493 0.71 18.60 5.47
C ASP A 493 2.11 19.09 5.78
N LEU A 494 2.60 18.71 6.95
CA LEU A 494 3.93 19.02 7.47
C LEU A 494 4.58 17.72 7.88
N TYR A 495 5.59 17.28 7.14
CA TYR A 495 6.29 16.02 7.33
C TYR A 495 7.75 16.22 7.69
N ARG A 496 8.26 15.37 8.57
CA ARG A 496 9.68 15.15 8.86
C ARG A 496 9.92 13.66 9.07
N GLY A 497 10.70 13.04 8.20
CA GLY A 497 11.23 11.70 8.36
C GLY A 497 12.67 11.75 8.87
N HIS A 498 13.03 10.95 9.87
CA HIS A 498 14.41 10.74 10.29
C HIS A 498 14.90 9.39 9.79
N ASN A 499 15.82 9.42 8.85
CA ASN A 499 16.45 8.25 8.25
C ASN A 499 17.86 8.08 8.81
N PHE A 500 18.15 6.95 9.46
CA PHE A 500 19.44 6.68 10.10
C PHE A 500 19.66 5.19 10.36
N ASN A 501 20.90 4.78 10.58
CA ASN A 501 21.23 3.41 10.98
C ASN A 501 21.63 3.37 12.45
N VAL A 502 21.27 2.29 13.13
CA VAL A 502 21.60 2.02 14.54
C VAL A 502 22.26 0.65 14.65
N ILE A 503 23.27 0.53 15.50
CA ILE A 503 23.81 -0.79 15.86
C ILE A 503 22.76 -1.53 16.68
N LYS A 504 22.26 -2.65 16.17
CA LYS A 504 21.29 -3.50 16.87
C LYS A 504 21.97 -4.58 17.70
N ASP A 505 23.06 -5.15 17.18
CA ASP A 505 23.85 -6.18 17.85
C ASP A 505 25.28 -6.19 17.29
N LEU A 506 26.28 -6.13 18.16
CA LEU A 506 27.70 -6.18 17.82
C LEU A 506 28.22 -7.61 17.57
N LEU A 507 27.39 -8.63 17.78
CA LEU A 507 27.70 -10.04 17.60
C LEU A 507 29.01 -10.46 18.33
N GLY A 508 29.14 -9.99 19.58
CA GLY A 508 30.22 -10.33 20.47
C GLY A 508 31.53 -9.53 20.31
N GLY A 509 31.52 -8.48 19.51
CA GLY A 509 32.56 -7.44 19.52
C GLY A 509 32.33 -6.41 20.63
N ASP A 510 33.33 -5.58 20.89
CA ASP A 510 33.25 -4.51 21.87
C ASP A 510 32.72 -3.19 21.27
N TYR A 511 33.02 -2.98 19.98
CA TYR A 511 32.58 -1.79 19.23
C TYR A 511 32.59 -2.04 17.72
N TRP A 512 31.86 -1.18 16.95
CA TRP A 512 31.96 -0.97 15.51
C TRP A 512 32.72 0.33 15.24
N LEU A 513 33.68 0.32 14.30
CA LEU A 513 34.34 1.54 13.84
C LEU A 513 33.52 2.15 12.70
N ASP A 514 33.05 3.38 12.90
CA ASP A 514 32.15 4.06 11.97
C ASP A 514 32.89 4.72 10.80
N VAL A 515 33.32 3.89 9.86
CA VAL A 515 34.02 4.28 8.62
C VAL A 515 33.34 3.69 7.40
N ASP A 516 33.49 4.35 6.25
CA ASP A 516 33.07 3.83 4.96
C ASP A 516 34.16 2.93 4.36
N GLN A 517 33.94 1.62 4.40
CA GLN A 517 34.90 0.63 3.92
C GLN A 517 35.24 0.74 2.42
N PHE A 518 34.32 1.26 1.59
CA PHE A 518 34.58 1.45 0.16
C PHE A 518 35.45 2.67 -0.07
N ALA A 519 35.22 3.74 0.68
CA ALA A 519 36.08 4.93 0.64
C ALA A 519 37.47 4.63 1.22
N GLU A 520 37.57 3.87 2.31
CA GLU A 520 38.85 3.45 2.90
C GLU A 520 39.70 2.63 1.91
N ARG A 521 39.06 1.73 1.16
CA ARG A 521 39.70 0.97 0.08
C ARG A 521 40.14 1.85 -1.09
N ASP A 522 39.29 2.78 -1.52
CA ASP A 522 39.52 3.59 -2.73
C ASP A 522 40.44 4.80 -2.45
N TYR A 523 40.48 5.29 -1.20
CA TYR A 523 41.30 6.44 -0.74
C TYR A 523 42.12 6.11 0.51
N PRO A 524 42.98 5.08 0.47
CA PRO A 524 43.69 4.60 1.68
C PRO A 524 44.70 5.62 2.26
N ASN A 525 45.06 6.63 1.50
CA ASN A 525 46.03 7.67 1.93
C ASN A 525 45.31 8.98 2.36
N ASP A 526 43.99 9.00 2.38
CA ASP A 526 43.21 10.14 2.83
C ASP A 526 42.29 9.73 3.98
N PRO A 527 42.74 9.88 5.24
CA PRO A 527 41.96 9.44 6.41
C PRO A 527 40.61 10.16 6.55
N ASP A 528 40.52 11.39 6.03
CA ASP A 528 39.27 12.13 6.08
C ASP A 528 38.22 11.57 5.12
N ALA A 529 38.66 11.02 3.97
CA ALA A 529 37.74 10.56 2.92
C ALA A 529 36.82 9.42 3.38
N TYR A 530 37.30 8.52 4.26
CA TYR A 530 36.50 7.38 4.69
C TYR A 530 35.72 7.62 6.00
N GLN A 531 35.80 8.81 6.59
CA GLN A 531 35.00 9.12 7.79
C GLN A 531 33.51 9.20 7.48
N SER A 532 32.71 8.44 8.24
CA SER A 532 31.27 8.57 8.19
C SER A 532 30.79 9.92 8.67
N ASP A 533 31.51 10.53 9.64
CA ASP A 533 31.27 11.88 10.14
C ASP A 533 32.57 12.58 10.52
N LEU A 534 33.00 13.56 9.73
CA LEU A 534 34.16 14.41 10.01
C LEU A 534 34.03 15.24 11.29
N ASN A 535 32.81 15.42 11.82
CA ASN A 535 32.63 16.10 13.10
C ASN A 535 32.96 15.17 14.27
N ASN A 536 33.07 13.87 14.03
CA ASN A 536 33.38 12.83 15.00
C ASN A 536 34.21 11.72 14.32
N PRO A 537 35.44 12.01 13.86
CA PRO A 537 36.23 11.04 13.11
C PRO A 537 36.68 9.86 13.97
N ASP A 538 36.93 8.72 13.34
CA ASP A 538 37.33 7.47 13.98
C ASP A 538 36.44 7.05 15.16
N ASN A 539 35.13 7.33 15.03
CA ASN A 539 34.15 7.09 16.07
C ASN A 539 33.92 5.60 16.30
N THR A 540 34.02 5.16 17.56
CA THR A 540 33.65 3.81 17.99
C THR A 540 32.22 3.83 18.50
N VAL A 541 31.34 3.03 17.86
CA VAL A 541 29.91 2.97 18.16
C VAL A 541 29.54 1.63 18.79
N VAL A 542 28.62 1.70 19.76
CA VAL A 542 28.08 0.54 20.46
C VAL A 542 26.60 0.33 20.18
N GLU A 543 26.02 -0.72 20.74
CA GLU A 543 24.60 -1.04 20.57
C GLU A 543 23.68 0.13 20.98
N GLY A 544 22.71 0.44 20.12
CA GLY A 544 21.75 1.54 20.30
C GLY A 544 22.24 2.88 19.73
N GLU A 545 23.50 3.02 19.32
CA GLU A 545 24.04 4.26 18.77
C GLU A 545 23.89 4.33 17.25
N THR A 546 23.84 5.57 16.75
CA THR A 546 23.70 5.88 15.31
C THR A 546 25.07 5.85 14.63
N PHE A 547 25.13 5.24 13.45
CA PHE A 547 26.34 5.14 12.62
C PHE A 547 26.01 5.23 11.14
N GLY A 548 27.06 5.37 10.33
CA GLY A 548 26.99 5.25 8.87
C GLY A 548 26.27 6.39 8.19
N ASN A 549 24.99 6.62 8.49
CA ASN A 549 24.24 7.75 7.95
C ASN A 549 23.15 8.24 8.90
N SER A 550 22.85 9.54 8.83
CA SER A 550 21.74 10.16 9.54
C SER A 550 21.30 11.44 8.81
N TYR A 551 20.01 11.54 8.46
CA TYR A 551 19.45 12.74 7.83
C TYR A 551 17.96 12.86 8.08
N TYR A 552 17.47 14.09 8.02
CA TYR A 552 16.04 14.38 7.96
C TYR A 552 15.57 14.57 6.52
N ALA A 553 14.43 14.00 6.23
CA ALA A 553 13.61 14.26 5.04
C ALA A 553 12.45 15.18 5.42
N TYR A 554 12.35 16.33 4.78
CA TYR A 554 11.27 17.28 5.02
C TYR A 554 10.38 17.42 3.81
N GLN A 555 9.07 17.48 4.04
CA GLN A 555 8.11 17.92 3.05
C GLN A 555 7.05 18.82 3.69
N ARG A 556 6.69 19.87 2.96
CA ARG A 556 5.61 20.80 3.28
C ARG A 556 4.65 20.84 2.11
N GLY A 557 3.38 20.61 2.33
CA GLY A 557 2.37 20.62 1.28
C GLY A 557 1.16 21.46 1.64
N ALA A 558 0.58 22.10 0.62
CA ALA A 558 -0.71 22.78 0.72
C ALA A 558 -1.50 22.50 -0.56
N THR A 559 -2.69 21.92 -0.41
CA THR A 559 -3.59 21.57 -1.51
C THR A 559 -4.91 22.30 -1.38
N LEU A 560 -5.34 22.96 -2.44
CA LEU A 560 -6.69 23.46 -2.62
C LEU A 560 -7.38 22.64 -3.70
N TRP A 561 -8.62 22.20 -3.45
CA TRP A 561 -9.38 21.42 -4.41
C TRP A 561 -10.86 21.75 -4.38
N GLY A 562 -11.55 21.44 -5.46
CA GLY A 562 -12.99 21.62 -5.56
C GLY A 562 -13.62 20.75 -6.62
N THR A 563 -14.86 20.32 -6.37
CA THR A 563 -15.68 19.48 -7.24
C THR A 563 -17.08 20.06 -7.33
N GLY A 564 -17.54 20.38 -8.54
CA GLY A 564 -18.95 20.67 -8.84
C GLY A 564 -19.61 19.42 -9.39
N ARG A 565 -20.77 19.05 -8.85
CA ARG A 565 -21.55 17.90 -9.31
C ARG A 565 -22.98 18.35 -9.66
N TYR A 566 -23.42 18.01 -10.86
CA TYR A 566 -24.78 18.13 -11.29
C TYR A 566 -25.47 16.77 -11.31
N THR A 567 -26.61 16.61 -10.67
CA THR A 567 -27.39 15.38 -10.63
C THR A 567 -28.80 15.62 -11.21
N GLY A 568 -29.00 15.20 -12.45
CA GLY A 568 -30.26 15.24 -13.14
C GLY A 568 -31.01 13.91 -13.07
N LYS A 569 -32.21 13.87 -13.71
CA LYS A 569 -33.10 12.68 -13.71
C LYS A 569 -32.45 11.44 -14.35
N ARG A 570 -31.68 11.63 -15.43
CA ARG A 570 -31.05 10.53 -16.18
C ARG A 570 -29.53 10.61 -16.24
N MET A 571 -28.93 11.70 -15.80
CA MET A 571 -27.48 11.85 -15.83
C MET A 571 -26.99 12.58 -14.61
N SER A 572 -25.77 12.20 -14.17
CA SER A 572 -25.00 12.97 -13.23
C SER A 572 -23.66 13.31 -13.88
N LEU A 573 -23.20 14.53 -13.70
CA LEU A 573 -21.94 15.02 -14.24
C LEU A 573 -21.13 15.65 -13.11
N TYR A 574 -19.82 15.52 -13.15
CA TYR A 574 -18.95 16.24 -12.26
C TYR A 574 -17.74 16.84 -13.00
N ILE A 575 -17.24 17.92 -12.45
CA ILE A 575 -15.94 18.49 -12.78
C ILE A 575 -15.21 18.77 -11.46
N SER A 576 -13.94 18.45 -11.41
CA SER A 576 -13.11 18.68 -10.24
C SER A 576 -11.75 19.24 -10.66
N ALA A 577 -11.18 20.10 -9.82
CA ALA A 577 -9.86 20.65 -10.01
C ALA A 577 -9.11 20.75 -8.68
N HIS A 578 -7.78 20.68 -8.74
CA HIS A 578 -6.92 20.96 -7.61
C HIS A 578 -5.68 21.75 -8.03
N SER A 579 -5.07 22.39 -7.05
CA SER A 579 -3.71 22.91 -7.11
C SER A 579 -2.99 22.57 -5.81
N ARG A 580 -1.75 22.09 -5.91
CA ARG A 580 -0.91 21.75 -4.77
C ARG A 580 0.46 22.41 -4.89
N TYR A 581 0.88 23.09 -3.86
CA TYR A 581 2.25 23.50 -3.63
C TYR A 581 2.94 22.45 -2.75
N THR A 582 4.14 22.01 -3.18
CA THR A 582 4.98 21.06 -2.43
C THR A 582 6.39 21.63 -2.38
N SER A 583 6.96 21.68 -1.19
CA SER A 583 8.35 22.05 -0.92
C SER A 583 9.02 20.93 -0.16
N MET A 584 10.16 20.43 -0.66
CA MET A 584 10.91 19.33 -0.04
C MET A 584 12.39 19.64 0.03
N TRP A 585 13.06 19.15 1.07
CA TRP A 585 14.50 19.25 1.24
C TRP A 585 15.02 18.16 2.17
N ARG A 586 16.31 17.87 2.03
CA ARG A 586 17.06 16.98 2.92
C ARG A 586 17.88 17.83 3.91
N GLU A 587 18.07 17.34 5.13
CA GLU A 587 19.01 17.92 6.10
C GLU A 587 19.92 16.83 6.65
N GLY A 588 21.19 16.85 6.24
CA GLY A 588 22.18 15.90 6.72
C GLY A 588 22.66 16.19 8.12
N LEU A 589 22.73 15.17 8.97
CA LEU A 589 23.19 15.28 10.35
C LEU A 589 24.65 14.81 10.56
N MET A 590 25.25 14.20 9.54
CA MET A 590 26.64 13.78 9.51
C MET A 590 27.39 14.47 8.37
N ARG A 591 28.63 14.91 8.63
CA ARG A 591 29.51 15.49 7.60
C ARG A 591 30.37 14.37 7.00
N LYS A 592 29.97 13.84 5.85
CA LYS A 592 30.67 12.76 5.16
C LYS A 592 32.05 13.19 4.67
N GLY A 593 33.07 12.34 4.89
CA GLY A 593 34.43 12.56 4.40
C GLY A 593 34.50 12.75 2.89
N LEU A 594 33.77 11.92 2.14
CA LEU A 594 33.67 12.02 0.69
C LEU A 594 32.95 13.31 0.20
N PHE A 595 32.07 13.88 1.01
CA PHE A 595 31.24 15.04 0.64
C PHE A 595 31.24 16.13 1.73
N PRO A 596 32.40 16.62 2.18
CA PRO A 596 32.52 17.50 3.37
C PRO A 596 31.69 18.79 3.26
N ASN A 597 31.46 19.26 2.04
CA ASN A 597 30.74 20.51 1.76
C ASN A 597 29.32 20.29 1.22
N ASN A 598 28.88 19.03 1.03
CA ASN A 598 27.60 18.70 0.38
C ASN A 598 26.84 17.56 1.10
N SER A 599 27.10 17.33 2.38
CA SER A 599 26.47 16.25 3.14
C SER A 599 25.80 16.70 4.43
N PHE A 600 26.38 17.70 5.10
CA PHE A 600 25.91 18.24 6.38
C PHE A 600 25.03 19.48 6.21
N GLY A 601 23.98 19.59 7.05
CA GLY A 601 23.03 20.69 6.97
C GLY A 601 21.99 20.54 5.86
N PRO A 602 21.17 21.58 5.62
CA PRO A 602 20.09 21.54 4.67
C PRO A 602 20.58 21.58 3.21
N SER A 603 19.90 20.81 2.36
CA SER A 603 20.01 20.92 0.90
C SER A 603 19.30 22.18 0.40
N GLU A 604 19.44 22.46 -0.88
CA GLU A 604 18.52 23.34 -1.58
C GLU A 604 17.09 22.81 -1.48
N ARG A 605 16.13 23.73 -1.52
CA ARG A 605 14.71 23.39 -1.54
C ARG A 605 14.26 23.07 -2.96
N ILE A 606 13.47 22.03 -3.10
CA ILE A 606 12.85 21.63 -4.35
C ILE A 606 11.36 21.97 -4.23
N ASP A 607 10.93 22.95 -5.03
CA ASP A 607 9.58 23.49 -4.98
C ASP A 607 8.79 23.12 -6.25
N PHE A 608 7.58 22.60 -6.07
CA PHE A 608 6.68 22.30 -7.16
C PHE A 608 5.30 22.91 -6.94
N LEU A 609 4.77 23.51 -7.98
CA LEU A 609 3.36 23.83 -8.09
C LEU A 609 2.74 22.86 -9.10
N THR A 610 1.88 21.99 -8.63
CA THR A 610 1.16 20.98 -9.42
C THR A 610 -0.33 21.30 -9.47
N TRP A 611 -1.00 20.76 -10.48
CA TRP A 611 -2.42 20.96 -10.69
C TRP A 611 -3.03 19.75 -11.37
N GLY A 612 -4.34 19.65 -11.30
CA GLY A 612 -5.07 18.62 -12.01
C GLY A 612 -6.52 19.03 -12.23
N VAL A 613 -7.10 18.46 -13.27
CA VAL A 613 -8.51 18.56 -13.60
C VAL A 613 -9.04 17.17 -13.92
N LYS A 614 -10.27 16.89 -13.53
CA LYS A 614 -10.97 15.68 -13.89
C LYS A 614 -12.44 15.98 -14.13
N ALA A 615 -13.04 15.20 -15.01
CA ALA A 615 -14.45 15.29 -15.33
C ALA A 615 -15.00 13.88 -15.59
N GLY A 616 -16.26 13.70 -15.32
CA GLY A 616 -16.92 12.43 -15.55
C GLY A 616 -18.38 12.48 -15.22
N GLY A 617 -19.00 11.32 -15.24
CA GLY A 617 -20.42 11.22 -14.92
C GLY A 617 -21.02 9.89 -15.32
N ASP A 618 -22.34 9.81 -15.11
CA ASP A 618 -23.14 8.67 -15.51
C ASP A 618 -24.35 9.09 -16.35
N TYR A 619 -24.71 8.25 -17.30
CA TYR A 619 -25.97 8.34 -18.04
C TYR A 619 -26.78 7.06 -17.88
N ARG A 620 -28.02 7.20 -17.36
CA ARG A 620 -28.95 6.10 -17.07
C ARG A 620 -29.94 5.98 -18.21
N PHE A 621 -29.79 4.94 -19.02
CA PHE A 621 -30.78 4.62 -20.06
C PHE A 621 -32.10 4.18 -19.42
N THR A 622 -31.97 3.35 -18.38
CA THR A 622 -33.04 2.84 -17.53
C THR A 622 -32.54 2.74 -16.10
N GLY A 623 -33.38 2.40 -15.13
CA GLY A 623 -32.97 2.11 -13.77
C GLY A 623 -31.97 0.91 -13.64
N ARG A 624 -31.76 0.13 -14.71
CA ARG A 624 -30.87 -1.06 -14.71
C ARG A 624 -29.63 -0.88 -15.56
N HIS A 625 -29.62 -0.02 -16.54
CA HIS A 625 -28.55 0.13 -17.53
C HIS A 625 -28.00 1.54 -17.50
N MET A 626 -26.72 1.67 -17.29
CA MET A 626 -26.02 2.95 -17.27
C MET A 626 -24.64 2.87 -17.91
N ILE A 627 -24.17 3.98 -18.44
CA ILE A 627 -22.79 4.21 -18.82
C ILE A 627 -22.19 5.17 -17.79
N VAL A 628 -20.98 4.86 -17.33
CA VAL A 628 -20.16 5.73 -16.48
C VAL A 628 -18.88 6.05 -17.24
N PHE A 629 -18.42 7.28 -17.17
CA PHE A 629 -17.17 7.71 -17.80
C PHE A 629 -16.40 8.65 -16.89
N ASN A 630 -15.10 8.57 -16.94
CA ASN A 630 -14.18 9.43 -16.18
C ASN A 630 -13.00 9.83 -17.05
N THR A 631 -12.49 11.05 -16.84
CA THR A 631 -11.26 11.55 -17.44
C THR A 631 -10.46 12.30 -16.40
N LEU A 632 -9.12 12.23 -16.49
CA LEU A 632 -8.19 12.88 -15.58
C LEU A 632 -6.97 13.39 -16.36
N LEU A 633 -6.58 14.62 -16.09
CA LEU A 633 -5.27 15.17 -16.44
C LEU A 633 -4.70 15.82 -15.18
N THR A 634 -3.56 15.32 -14.69
CA THR A 634 -2.95 15.84 -13.48
C THR A 634 -1.43 15.82 -13.57
N THR A 635 -0.80 16.66 -12.76
CA THR A 635 0.65 16.66 -12.54
C THR A 635 0.94 16.33 -11.09
N ASN A 636 2.00 15.56 -10.82
CA ASN A 636 2.49 15.24 -9.49
C ASN A 636 3.95 15.66 -9.32
N PRO A 637 4.39 16.04 -8.11
CA PRO A 637 5.81 16.20 -7.84
C PRO A 637 6.49 14.82 -7.83
N PRO A 638 7.79 14.72 -8.12
CA PRO A 638 8.56 13.51 -7.87
C PRO A 638 8.48 13.10 -6.40
N LEU A 639 8.59 11.80 -6.12
CA LEU A 639 8.66 11.30 -4.76
C LEU A 639 9.97 11.74 -4.08
N PHE A 640 9.97 11.98 -2.77
CA PHE A 640 11.16 12.38 -2.04
C PHE A 640 12.34 11.44 -2.29
N ARG A 641 12.10 10.11 -2.27
CA ARG A 641 13.13 9.09 -2.50
C ARG A 641 13.81 9.19 -3.86
N ASN A 642 13.13 9.72 -4.88
CA ASN A 642 13.63 9.88 -6.25
C ASN A 642 14.17 11.30 -6.52
N SER A 643 14.05 12.20 -5.54
CA SER A 643 14.45 13.60 -5.69
C SER A 643 15.92 13.85 -5.38
N PHE A 644 16.60 12.90 -4.74
CA PHE A 644 18.01 12.95 -4.40
C PHE A 644 18.72 11.70 -4.91
N LEU A 645 19.92 11.86 -5.48
CA LEU A 645 20.71 10.73 -6.02
C LEU A 645 21.08 9.72 -4.92
N SER A 646 21.55 10.23 -3.77
CA SER A 646 21.91 9.41 -2.61
C SER A 646 21.66 10.19 -1.33
N PRO A 647 20.42 10.20 -0.82
CA PRO A 647 20.11 10.98 0.39
C PRO A 647 20.84 10.48 1.64
N ARG A 648 21.40 9.27 1.61
CA ARG A 648 22.24 8.72 2.69
C ARG A 648 23.60 9.41 2.79
N THR A 649 24.14 9.89 1.68
CA THR A 649 25.51 10.39 1.59
C THR A 649 25.62 11.87 1.32
N ARG A 650 24.74 12.48 0.53
CA ARG A 650 24.86 13.85 0.04
C ARG A 650 23.54 14.57 -0.29
N ASN A 651 23.63 15.88 -0.47
CA ASN A 651 22.51 16.78 -0.80
C ASN A 651 22.23 16.92 -2.32
N THR A 652 22.88 16.12 -3.16
CA THR A 652 22.78 16.23 -4.62
C THR A 652 21.37 15.84 -5.09
N ILE A 653 20.71 16.80 -5.73
CA ILE A 653 19.39 16.61 -6.34
C ILE A 653 19.56 15.77 -7.62
N THR A 654 18.58 14.94 -7.91
CA THR A 654 18.54 14.14 -9.15
C THR A 654 18.53 15.05 -10.38
N PRO A 655 19.38 14.81 -11.37
CA PRO A 655 19.39 15.58 -12.62
C PRO A 655 18.03 15.58 -13.32
N ASP A 656 17.72 16.65 -14.04
CA ASP A 656 16.50 16.80 -14.87
C ASP A 656 15.19 16.45 -14.16
N LEU A 657 15.15 16.71 -12.84
CA LEU A 657 13.98 16.42 -12.00
C LEU A 657 12.79 17.30 -12.40
N VAL A 658 11.76 16.70 -12.95
CA VAL A 658 10.54 17.37 -13.43
C VAL A 658 9.28 16.76 -12.84
N LYS A 659 8.16 17.45 -12.99
CA LYS A 659 6.84 16.93 -12.59
C LYS A 659 6.40 15.80 -13.50
N GLU A 660 5.88 14.74 -12.91
CA GLU A 660 5.15 13.73 -13.65
C GLU A 660 3.83 14.30 -14.18
N THR A 661 3.39 13.85 -15.34
CA THR A 661 2.09 14.16 -15.91
C THR A 661 1.31 12.88 -16.16
N ILE A 662 0.05 12.83 -15.75
CA ILE A 662 -0.83 11.66 -15.91
C ILE A 662 -2.06 12.07 -16.71
N LEU A 663 -2.30 11.35 -17.82
CA LEU A 663 -3.53 11.43 -18.60
C LEU A 663 -4.26 10.08 -18.47
N SER A 664 -5.53 10.11 -18.06
CA SER A 664 -6.31 8.88 -17.89
C SER A 664 -7.76 9.09 -18.34
N GLY A 665 -8.35 8.00 -18.83
CA GLY A 665 -9.78 7.94 -19.13
C GLY A 665 -10.30 6.52 -19.04
N ASP A 666 -11.57 6.40 -18.59
CA ASP A 666 -12.28 5.12 -18.60
C ASP A 666 -13.76 5.31 -18.99
N ILE A 667 -14.31 4.24 -19.54
CA ILE A 667 -15.72 4.13 -19.84
C ILE A 667 -16.23 2.77 -19.39
N SER A 668 -17.33 2.76 -18.65
CA SER A 668 -17.93 1.55 -18.08
C SER A 668 -19.38 1.44 -18.48
N TYR A 669 -19.77 0.26 -18.93
CA TYR A 669 -21.18 -0.14 -18.99
C TYR A 669 -21.51 -0.90 -17.72
N VAL A 670 -22.57 -0.48 -17.02
CA VAL A 670 -23.00 -1.07 -15.75
C VAL A 670 -24.44 -1.57 -15.91
N LEU A 671 -24.63 -2.86 -15.57
CA LEU A 671 -25.94 -3.52 -15.50
C LEU A 671 -26.27 -3.83 -14.04
N ARG A 672 -27.46 -3.44 -13.60
CA ARG A 672 -27.97 -3.73 -12.26
C ARG A 672 -29.38 -4.28 -12.37
N SER A 673 -29.51 -5.58 -12.27
CA SER A 673 -30.80 -6.25 -12.18
C SER A 673 -30.82 -7.21 -10.98
N PRO A 674 -32.00 -7.65 -10.51
CA PRO A 674 -32.06 -8.61 -9.39
C PRO A 674 -31.35 -9.93 -9.68
N ALA A 675 -31.35 -10.36 -10.94
CA ALA A 675 -30.74 -11.63 -11.34
C ALA A 675 -29.27 -11.47 -11.77
N ILE A 676 -28.90 -10.31 -12.33
CA ILE A 676 -27.57 -10.11 -12.90
C ILE A 676 -27.08 -8.71 -12.53
N LYS A 677 -25.92 -8.64 -11.91
CA LYS A 677 -25.12 -7.42 -11.79
C LYS A 677 -23.88 -7.59 -12.65
N GLY A 678 -23.49 -6.54 -13.37
CA GLY A 678 -22.31 -6.62 -14.22
C GLY A 678 -21.73 -5.26 -14.52
N ARG A 679 -20.42 -5.25 -14.77
CA ARG A 679 -19.67 -4.09 -15.22
C ARG A 679 -18.67 -4.52 -16.29
N LEU A 680 -18.61 -3.75 -17.37
CA LEU A 680 -17.60 -3.84 -18.42
C LEU A 680 -16.95 -2.49 -18.55
N THR A 681 -15.64 -2.41 -18.36
CA THR A 681 -14.86 -1.17 -18.39
C THR A 681 -13.75 -1.28 -19.42
N ALA A 682 -13.61 -0.28 -20.26
CA ALA A 682 -12.40 -0.04 -21.05
C ALA A 682 -11.68 1.17 -20.45
N TYR A 683 -10.35 1.09 -20.34
CA TYR A 683 -9.54 2.16 -19.76
C TYR A 683 -8.25 2.38 -20.54
N TYR A 684 -7.73 3.61 -20.43
CA TYR A 684 -6.46 4.03 -20.96
C TYR A 684 -5.82 5.03 -19.99
N THR A 685 -4.54 4.83 -19.68
CA THR A 685 -3.76 5.76 -18.84
C THR A 685 -2.34 5.88 -19.38
N ARG A 686 -1.83 7.09 -19.45
CA ARG A 686 -0.46 7.40 -19.79
C ARG A 686 0.20 8.18 -18.66
N PHE A 687 1.35 7.70 -18.21
CA PHE A 687 2.25 8.36 -17.27
C PHE A 687 3.43 8.92 -18.07
N MET A 688 3.79 10.17 -17.83
CA MET A 688 4.84 10.85 -18.59
C MET A 688 5.81 11.54 -17.64
N ASN A 689 7.10 11.51 -17.99
CA ASN A 689 8.19 12.17 -17.27
C ASN A 689 8.37 11.66 -15.82
N GLN A 690 8.26 10.36 -15.59
CA GLN A 690 8.58 9.77 -14.29
C GLN A 690 10.10 9.75 -14.07
N THR A 691 10.51 9.76 -12.81
CA THR A 691 11.89 9.64 -12.37
C THR A 691 12.01 8.49 -11.38
N GLU A 692 12.98 7.60 -11.59
CA GLU A 692 13.32 6.51 -10.66
C GLU A 692 14.80 6.55 -10.32
N VAL A 693 15.14 6.42 -9.03
CA VAL A 693 16.52 6.35 -8.54
C VAL A 693 16.72 5.05 -7.78
N THR A 694 17.70 4.27 -8.19
CA THR A 694 18.08 3.00 -7.57
C THR A 694 19.57 2.98 -7.28
N SER A 695 19.96 2.50 -6.09
CA SER A 695 21.37 2.34 -5.70
C SER A 695 21.69 0.87 -5.50
N PHE A 696 22.80 0.42 -6.05
CA PHE A 696 23.26 -0.96 -5.89
C PHE A 696 24.78 -1.08 -6.03
N TYR A 697 25.35 -2.24 -5.65
CA TYR A 697 26.75 -2.52 -5.82
C TYR A 697 27.02 -3.05 -7.23
N HIS A 698 27.87 -2.35 -7.98
CA HIS A 698 28.27 -2.73 -9.33
C HIS A 698 29.56 -3.54 -9.28
N ASP A 699 29.53 -4.81 -9.68
CA ASP A 699 30.66 -5.72 -9.53
C ASP A 699 31.86 -5.36 -10.43
N GLU A 700 31.63 -4.87 -11.64
CA GLU A 700 32.69 -4.46 -12.56
C GLU A 700 33.46 -3.24 -12.00
N TRP A 701 32.74 -2.23 -11.56
CA TRP A 701 33.36 -1.04 -10.96
C TRP A 701 33.69 -1.20 -9.48
N ARG A 702 33.29 -2.33 -8.86
CA ARG A 702 33.52 -2.69 -7.46
C ARG A 702 33.14 -1.59 -6.48
N THR A 703 32.10 -0.86 -6.78
CA THR A 703 31.62 0.27 -5.97
C THR A 703 30.09 0.34 -5.96
N LEU A 704 29.54 1.07 -4.98
CA LEU A 704 28.13 1.44 -5.01
C LEU A 704 27.93 2.50 -6.08
N VAL A 705 26.86 2.34 -6.85
CA VAL A 705 26.43 3.26 -7.90
C VAL A 705 24.97 3.68 -7.70
N ASN A 706 24.65 4.88 -8.17
CA ASN A 706 23.29 5.37 -8.21
C ASN A 706 22.86 5.49 -9.67
N TYR A 707 21.77 4.83 -10.00
CA TYR A 707 21.11 4.88 -11.29
C TYR A 707 19.92 5.82 -11.21
N ALA A 708 20.01 6.96 -11.86
CA ALA A 708 18.92 7.90 -11.99
C ALA A 708 18.35 7.80 -13.42
N MET A 709 17.18 7.21 -13.56
CA MET A 709 16.43 7.16 -14.82
C MET A 709 15.41 8.31 -14.83
N THR A 710 15.45 9.10 -15.91
CA THR A 710 14.56 10.25 -16.13
C THR A 710 13.89 10.17 -17.50
N GLY A 711 12.74 10.86 -17.66
CA GLY A 711 11.97 10.78 -18.90
C GLY A 711 11.29 9.42 -19.11
N ILE A 712 10.91 8.76 -18.02
CA ILE A 712 10.19 7.49 -18.07
C ILE A 712 8.73 7.78 -18.46
N ASP A 713 8.30 7.18 -19.56
CA ASP A 713 6.91 7.17 -19.99
C ASP A 713 6.36 5.73 -19.91
N LYS A 714 5.16 5.59 -19.32
CA LYS A 714 4.45 4.31 -19.21
C LYS A 714 3.02 4.44 -19.75
N GLU A 715 2.48 3.34 -20.22
CA GLU A 715 1.11 3.26 -20.74
C GLU A 715 0.40 2.02 -20.23
N ASN A 716 -0.81 2.21 -19.71
CA ASN A 716 -1.65 1.14 -19.19
C ASN A 716 -3.01 1.23 -19.86
N TYR A 717 -3.42 0.18 -20.56
CA TYR A 717 -4.75 0.11 -21.16
C TYR A 717 -5.29 -1.31 -21.14
N GLY A 718 -6.61 -1.44 -21.20
CA GLY A 718 -7.22 -2.76 -21.15
C GLY A 718 -8.72 -2.74 -21.00
N ILE A 719 -9.24 -3.94 -20.73
CA ILE A 719 -10.65 -4.20 -20.48
C ILE A 719 -10.77 -4.97 -19.18
N GLU A 720 -11.70 -4.55 -18.34
CA GLU A 720 -12.11 -5.23 -17.11
C GLU A 720 -13.58 -5.60 -17.22
N ALA A 721 -13.91 -6.84 -16.88
CA ALA A 721 -15.29 -7.32 -16.83
C ALA A 721 -15.54 -8.02 -15.51
N GLY A 722 -16.67 -7.76 -14.88
CA GLY A 722 -17.13 -8.47 -13.68
C GLY A 722 -18.62 -8.69 -13.75
N THR A 723 -19.07 -9.87 -13.34
CA THR A 723 -20.49 -10.20 -13.28
C THR A 723 -20.81 -11.08 -12.08
N GLU A 724 -21.94 -10.81 -11.46
CA GLU A 724 -22.59 -11.63 -10.45
C GLU A 724 -23.94 -12.06 -10.99
N VAL A 725 -24.18 -13.37 -11.05
CA VAL A 725 -25.43 -13.96 -11.54
C VAL A 725 -26.07 -14.73 -10.41
N ASN A 726 -27.24 -14.28 -9.96
CA ASN A 726 -28.08 -15.00 -9.00
C ASN A 726 -28.94 -16.01 -9.77
N ILE A 727 -28.51 -17.27 -9.82
CA ILE A 727 -29.23 -18.37 -10.47
C ILE A 727 -30.49 -18.71 -9.69
N THR A 728 -30.34 -18.81 -8.37
CA THR A 728 -31.42 -18.85 -7.37
C THR A 728 -31.11 -17.87 -6.25
N PRO A 729 -32.00 -17.62 -5.29
CA PRO A 729 -31.66 -16.82 -4.11
C PRO A 729 -30.48 -17.35 -3.32
N GLU A 730 -30.20 -18.66 -3.41
CA GLU A 730 -29.12 -19.32 -2.68
C GLU A 730 -27.86 -19.53 -3.53
N LEU A 731 -27.99 -19.61 -4.87
CA LEU A 731 -26.85 -19.94 -5.75
C LEU A 731 -26.43 -18.74 -6.57
N VAL A 732 -25.19 -18.32 -6.37
CA VAL A 732 -24.55 -17.19 -7.05
C VAL A 732 -23.36 -17.66 -7.85
N ILE A 733 -23.19 -17.14 -9.06
CA ILE A 733 -22.00 -17.33 -9.90
C ILE A 733 -21.34 -15.96 -10.06
N ASN A 734 -20.04 -15.90 -9.76
CA ASN A 734 -19.21 -14.72 -9.92
C ASN A 734 -18.16 -14.99 -11.00
N ALA A 735 -18.01 -14.09 -11.96
CA ALA A 735 -16.96 -14.15 -12.96
C ALA A 735 -16.29 -12.79 -13.11
N VAL A 736 -14.96 -12.79 -13.17
CA VAL A 736 -14.14 -11.58 -13.37
C VAL A 736 -13.06 -11.88 -14.40
N ALA A 737 -12.82 -10.89 -15.26
CA ALA A 737 -11.72 -10.88 -16.21
C ALA A 737 -11.05 -9.50 -16.20
N SER A 738 -9.73 -9.50 -16.13
CA SER A 738 -8.89 -8.32 -16.33
C SER A 738 -7.87 -8.65 -17.41
N LEU A 739 -7.96 -7.97 -18.53
CA LEU A 739 -7.09 -8.11 -19.69
C LEU A 739 -6.45 -6.76 -19.97
N GLY A 740 -5.20 -6.60 -19.62
CA GLY A 740 -4.48 -5.34 -19.73
C GLY A 740 -3.16 -5.47 -20.50
N GLN A 741 -2.64 -4.34 -20.86
CA GLN A 741 -1.27 -4.17 -21.36
C GLN A 741 -0.66 -3.01 -20.59
N TYR A 742 0.41 -3.27 -19.87
CA TYR A 742 1.11 -2.29 -19.01
C TYR A 742 2.53 -2.17 -19.52
N LEU A 743 2.84 -1.07 -20.20
CA LEU A 743 4.02 -0.93 -21.04
C LEU A 743 4.92 0.23 -20.58
N TRP A 744 6.20 0.03 -20.75
CA TRP A 744 7.16 1.12 -20.89
C TRP A 744 7.14 1.58 -22.34
N ILE A 745 6.91 2.89 -22.60
CA ILE A 745 6.75 3.39 -23.96
C ILE A 745 7.84 4.38 -24.39
N SER A 746 8.78 4.68 -23.49
CA SER A 746 10.00 5.43 -23.79
C SER A 746 11.24 4.58 -23.55
N ASN A 747 12.35 5.04 -24.08
CA ASN A 747 13.69 4.66 -23.67
C ASN A 747 14.20 5.79 -22.77
N PRO A 748 14.18 5.64 -21.44
CA PRO A 748 14.56 6.70 -20.54
C PRO A 748 16.07 6.97 -20.59
N ALA A 749 16.44 8.24 -20.34
CA ALA A 749 17.82 8.59 -20.08
C ALA A 749 18.24 8.06 -18.70
N ILE A 750 19.45 7.53 -18.61
CA ILE A 750 20.06 7.07 -17.37
C ILE A 750 21.35 7.82 -17.09
N THR A 751 21.46 8.35 -15.89
CA THR A 751 22.71 8.90 -15.36
C THR A 751 23.21 7.97 -14.27
N ILE A 752 24.40 7.40 -14.49
CA ILE A 752 25.04 6.49 -13.54
C ILE A 752 26.13 7.27 -12.83
N THR A 753 26.01 7.39 -11.52
CA THR A 753 26.98 8.07 -10.67
C THR A 753 27.61 7.13 -9.66
N GLN A 754 28.90 7.26 -9.45
CA GLN A 754 29.55 6.56 -8.35
C GLN A 754 29.11 7.16 -7.02
N ASP A 755 28.79 6.32 -6.04
CA ASP A 755 28.29 6.80 -4.75
C ASP A 755 29.37 7.47 -3.89
N ASN A 756 30.62 7.02 -4.02
CA ASN A 756 31.74 7.50 -3.20
C ASN A 756 32.47 8.75 -3.72
N ASN A 757 32.16 9.28 -4.90
CA ASN A 757 32.81 10.49 -5.41
C ASN A 757 31.93 11.39 -6.33
N SER A 758 30.69 11.06 -6.53
CA SER A 758 29.77 11.73 -7.46
C SER A 758 30.24 11.77 -8.93
N ARG A 759 31.23 11.00 -9.29
CA ARG A 759 31.67 10.93 -10.69
C ARG A 759 30.54 10.36 -11.51
N VAL A 760 30.20 11.05 -12.58
CA VAL A 760 29.33 10.48 -13.63
C VAL A 760 30.16 9.44 -14.36
N LEU A 761 29.73 8.19 -14.28
CA LEU A 761 30.38 7.07 -14.93
C LEU A 761 29.88 6.92 -16.36
N SER A 762 28.59 7.13 -16.57
CA SER A 762 27.96 7.03 -17.88
C SER A 762 26.66 7.85 -17.89
N GLU A 763 26.35 8.37 -19.08
CA GLU A 763 25.06 8.95 -19.45
C GLU A 763 24.63 8.25 -20.71
N GLU A 764 23.57 7.46 -20.62
CA GLU A 764 23.14 6.55 -21.68
C GLU A 764 21.62 6.55 -21.81
N GLU A 765 21.11 5.80 -22.75
CA GLU A 765 19.70 5.53 -22.95
C GLU A 765 19.43 4.05 -22.67
N VAL A 766 18.42 3.77 -21.83
CA VAL A 766 17.97 2.42 -21.51
C VAL A 766 16.93 1.99 -22.53
N TRP A 767 17.23 0.95 -23.30
CA TRP A 767 16.38 0.48 -24.40
C TRP A 767 15.38 -0.55 -23.92
N ILE A 768 14.23 -0.08 -23.41
CA ILE A 768 13.15 -0.85 -22.80
C ILE A 768 11.78 -0.52 -23.37
N GLN A 769 11.73 0.22 -24.47
CA GLN A 769 10.46 0.53 -25.12
C GLN A 769 9.69 -0.76 -25.44
N TYR A 770 8.40 -0.81 -25.03
CA TYR A 770 7.48 -1.94 -25.10
C TYR A 770 7.77 -3.10 -24.13
N PHE A 771 8.70 -2.95 -23.18
CA PHE A 771 8.78 -3.85 -22.05
C PHE A 771 7.51 -3.76 -21.20
N ARG A 772 7.18 -4.86 -20.51
CA ARG A 772 6.01 -4.93 -19.64
C ARG A 772 6.36 -4.46 -18.24
N GLN A 773 5.42 -3.78 -17.60
CA GLN A 773 5.58 -3.45 -16.18
C GLN A 773 5.48 -4.74 -15.36
N SER A 774 6.36 -4.90 -14.39
CA SER A 774 6.43 -6.05 -13.50
C SER A 774 5.45 -5.95 -12.32
N GLY A 775 5.37 -7.00 -11.51
CA GLY A 775 4.67 -6.98 -10.22
C GLY A 775 3.15 -7.15 -10.27
N THR A 776 2.57 -7.42 -11.45
CA THR A 776 1.15 -7.76 -11.60
C THR A 776 0.93 -8.60 -12.88
N PRO A 777 0.01 -9.58 -12.86
CA PRO A 777 -0.39 -10.27 -14.09
C PRO A 777 -1.12 -9.29 -15.01
N GLN A 778 -0.85 -9.37 -16.32
CA GLN A 778 -1.58 -8.57 -17.31
C GLN A 778 -2.85 -9.27 -17.77
N THR A 779 -2.94 -10.58 -17.55
CA THR A 779 -4.15 -11.39 -17.72
C THR A 779 -4.51 -12.04 -16.40
N ALA A 780 -5.72 -11.76 -15.91
CA ALA A 780 -6.27 -12.38 -14.70
C ALA A 780 -7.74 -12.73 -14.91
N LEU A 781 -8.07 -13.99 -14.69
CA LEU A 781 -9.43 -14.52 -14.84
C LEU A 781 -9.85 -15.23 -13.57
N ALA A 782 -11.12 -15.12 -13.18
CA ALA A 782 -11.67 -15.89 -12.08
C ALA A 782 -13.12 -16.30 -12.34
N LEU A 783 -13.46 -17.49 -11.90
CA LEU A 783 -14.82 -18.02 -11.90
C LEU A 783 -15.11 -18.65 -10.54
N GLY A 784 -16.14 -18.12 -9.87
CA GLY A 784 -16.58 -18.58 -8.57
C GLY A 784 -18.03 -19.06 -8.60
N VAL A 785 -18.33 -20.06 -7.78
CA VAL A 785 -19.67 -20.51 -7.49
C VAL A 785 -19.85 -20.50 -5.98
N GLU A 786 -20.91 -19.84 -5.53
CA GLU A 786 -21.23 -19.67 -4.12
C GLU A 786 -22.66 -20.13 -3.85
N TYR A 787 -22.83 -20.90 -2.78
CA TYR A 787 -24.10 -21.34 -2.27
C TYR A 787 -24.36 -20.79 -0.86
N ASN A 788 -25.42 -20.03 -0.70
CA ASN A 788 -25.85 -19.41 0.54
C ASN A 788 -27.16 -20.08 1.02
N SER A 789 -27.07 -20.96 2.01
CA SER A 789 -28.24 -21.69 2.51
C SER A 789 -29.14 -20.82 3.38
N SER A 790 -30.45 -20.99 3.24
CA SER A 790 -31.44 -20.43 4.16
C SER A 790 -31.27 -20.91 5.62
N ARG A 791 -30.42 -21.91 5.89
CA ARG A 791 -30.05 -22.39 7.22
C ARG A 791 -28.76 -21.79 7.75
N TYR A 792 -28.32 -20.63 7.21
CA TYR A 792 -27.14 -19.86 7.67
C TYR A 792 -25.82 -20.60 7.58
N TRP A 793 -25.64 -21.43 6.57
CA TRP A 793 -24.34 -21.90 6.15
C TRP A 793 -24.09 -21.50 4.69
N TRP A 794 -22.84 -21.28 4.35
CA TRP A 794 -22.44 -20.94 3.00
C TRP A 794 -21.20 -21.70 2.62
N ALA A 795 -21.04 -21.95 1.35
CA ALA A 795 -19.84 -22.56 0.79
C ALA A 795 -19.63 -22.04 -0.64
N GLY A 796 -18.40 -21.96 -1.04
CA GLY A 796 -18.06 -21.60 -2.41
C GLY A 796 -16.72 -22.14 -2.82
N ILE A 797 -16.54 -22.18 -4.15
CA ILE A 797 -15.32 -22.60 -4.82
C ILE A 797 -15.00 -21.55 -5.88
N THR A 798 -13.72 -21.18 -6.00
CA THR A 798 -13.25 -20.20 -6.98
C THR A 798 -11.99 -20.73 -7.66
N GLY A 799 -12.03 -20.78 -8.99
CA GLY A 799 -10.87 -21.06 -9.84
C GLY A 799 -10.34 -19.76 -10.41
N SER A 800 -9.02 -19.53 -10.33
CA SER A 800 -8.34 -18.34 -10.81
C SER A 800 -7.19 -18.71 -11.73
N TYR A 801 -7.07 -17.98 -12.85
CA TYR A 801 -6.01 -18.14 -13.83
C TYR A 801 -5.27 -16.82 -14.03
N TYR A 802 -3.94 -16.89 -14.06
CA TYR A 802 -3.06 -15.74 -14.22
C TYR A 802 -2.02 -16.00 -15.28
N ASP A 803 -1.76 -15.00 -16.09
CA ASP A 803 -0.74 -15.05 -17.15
C ASP A 803 -0.11 -13.69 -17.39
N GLU A 804 0.94 -13.68 -18.20
CA GLU A 804 1.70 -12.47 -18.54
C GLU A 804 2.24 -11.76 -17.30
N ILE A 805 2.89 -12.55 -16.42
CA ILE A 805 3.61 -12.08 -15.24
C ILE A 805 5.07 -11.89 -15.66
N TYR A 806 5.52 -10.64 -15.74
CA TYR A 806 6.87 -10.30 -16.15
C TYR A 806 7.73 -9.98 -14.93
N LEU A 807 9.00 -10.39 -14.97
CA LEU A 807 9.98 -10.05 -13.95
C LEU A 807 10.44 -8.61 -14.14
N ASP A 808 10.89 -8.00 -13.05
CA ASP A 808 11.56 -6.71 -13.13
C ASP A 808 12.92 -6.85 -13.83
N PHE A 809 13.22 -5.94 -14.71
CA PHE A 809 14.40 -6.04 -15.57
C PHE A 809 15.60 -5.30 -14.98
N ASN A 810 16.79 -5.73 -15.36
CA ASN A 810 18.03 -5.00 -15.07
C ASN A 810 18.27 -3.93 -16.17
N PRO A 811 18.22 -2.63 -15.86
CA PRO A 811 18.45 -1.59 -16.86
C PRO A 811 19.88 -1.59 -17.39
N VAL A 812 20.87 -2.05 -16.60
CA VAL A 812 22.30 -2.10 -16.98
C VAL A 812 22.52 -2.90 -18.26
N THR A 813 21.84 -4.05 -18.38
CA THR A 813 21.99 -4.94 -19.55
C THR A 813 21.20 -4.46 -20.77
N ARG A 814 20.51 -3.31 -20.69
CA ARG A 814 19.70 -2.72 -21.77
C ARG A 814 20.26 -1.38 -22.26
N THR A 815 21.46 -0.99 -21.83
CA THR A 815 22.17 0.18 -22.36
C THR A 815 23.01 -0.19 -23.58
N LYS A 816 23.31 0.78 -24.45
CA LYS A 816 24.25 0.62 -25.56
C LYS A 816 25.69 0.86 -25.08
N ASP A 817 26.62 0.15 -25.69
CA ASP A 817 28.04 0.51 -25.58
C ASP A 817 28.38 1.74 -26.45
N GLU A 818 29.61 2.27 -26.34
CA GLU A 818 30.07 3.43 -27.09
C GLU A 818 30.03 3.22 -28.63
N SER A 819 30.05 1.97 -29.13
CA SER A 819 29.90 1.62 -30.53
C SER A 819 28.44 1.57 -31.00
N GLY A 820 27.48 1.73 -30.11
CA GLY A 820 26.04 1.59 -30.38
C GLY A 820 25.57 0.14 -30.48
N TYR A 821 26.38 -0.79 -30.06
CA TYR A 821 26.06 -2.21 -29.96
C TYR A 821 25.43 -2.52 -28.60
N TYR A 822 24.54 -3.52 -28.56
CA TYR A 822 23.91 -4.03 -27.32
C TYR A 822 24.56 -5.39 -26.99
N PRO A 823 25.66 -5.43 -26.25
CA PRO A 823 26.38 -6.69 -26.08
C PRO A 823 25.57 -7.71 -25.29
N TYR A 824 24.60 -7.27 -24.50
CA TYR A 824 23.93 -8.10 -23.50
C TYR A 824 22.42 -7.93 -23.49
N TRP A 825 21.82 -7.33 -24.52
CA TRP A 825 20.39 -7.09 -24.57
C TRP A 825 19.62 -8.41 -24.66
N GLU A 826 18.74 -8.64 -23.68
CA GLU A 826 17.82 -9.77 -23.62
C GLU A 826 16.38 -9.28 -23.53
N TYR A 827 15.46 -10.11 -24.05
CA TYR A 827 14.04 -9.90 -23.80
C TYR A 827 13.74 -10.03 -22.31
N GLN A 828 12.74 -9.29 -21.85
CA GLN A 828 12.25 -9.35 -20.49
C GLN A 828 11.78 -10.77 -20.14
N LYS A 829 12.19 -11.29 -18.99
CA LYS A 829 11.82 -12.63 -18.52
C LYS A 829 10.36 -12.66 -18.08
N LYS A 830 9.64 -13.70 -18.49
CA LYS A 830 8.24 -13.94 -18.18
C LYS A 830 8.11 -15.23 -17.36
N ALA A 831 7.27 -15.21 -16.31
CA ALA A 831 6.91 -16.40 -15.56
C ALA A 831 5.85 -17.22 -16.28
N ASP A 832 5.80 -18.51 -15.96
CA ASP A 832 4.77 -19.42 -16.47
C ASP A 832 3.38 -19.05 -15.91
N PRO A 833 2.30 -19.34 -16.67
CA PRO A 833 0.95 -19.10 -16.19
C PRO A 833 0.63 -19.91 -14.95
N GLY A 834 -0.21 -19.37 -14.08
CA GLY A 834 -0.64 -20.01 -12.84
C GLY A 834 -2.14 -20.26 -12.77
N PHE A 835 -2.51 -21.40 -12.19
CA PHE A 835 -3.89 -21.72 -11.86
C PHE A 835 -3.99 -22.03 -10.36
N LEU A 836 -4.99 -21.43 -9.70
CA LEU A 836 -5.28 -21.63 -8.29
C LEU A 836 -6.74 -22.04 -8.11
N LEU A 837 -7.00 -22.85 -7.10
CA LEU A 837 -8.35 -23.27 -6.72
C LEU A 837 -8.53 -23.06 -5.22
N ASP A 838 -9.52 -22.25 -4.87
CA ASP A 838 -9.82 -21.86 -3.50
C ASP A 838 -11.22 -22.34 -3.09
N ILE A 839 -11.39 -22.73 -1.82
CA ILE A 839 -12.67 -23.12 -1.22
C ILE A 839 -12.90 -22.29 0.03
N PHE A 840 -14.11 -21.81 0.21
CA PHE A 840 -14.54 -21.23 1.47
C PHE A 840 -15.82 -21.88 1.97
N ILE A 841 -15.95 -21.96 3.29
CA ILE A 841 -17.12 -22.52 3.97
C ILE A 841 -17.35 -21.80 5.29
N GLY A 842 -18.60 -21.61 5.65
CA GLY A 842 -18.93 -21.00 6.93
C GLY A 842 -20.33 -21.37 7.42
N LYS A 843 -20.54 -21.12 8.69
CA LYS A 843 -21.82 -21.35 9.40
C LYS A 843 -22.00 -20.31 10.49
N SER A 844 -23.20 -19.74 10.56
CA SER A 844 -23.63 -18.87 11.65
C SER A 844 -24.73 -19.50 12.46
N TRP A 845 -24.74 -19.21 13.76
CA TRP A 845 -25.80 -19.56 14.71
C TRP A 845 -26.19 -18.33 15.50
N LEU A 846 -27.46 -18.23 15.80
CA LEU A 846 -28.01 -17.26 16.77
C LEU A 846 -28.56 -18.06 17.94
N ILE A 847 -27.99 -17.86 19.13
CA ILE A 847 -28.38 -18.55 20.39
C ILE A 847 -28.56 -17.48 21.45
N ASN A 848 -29.80 -17.23 21.88
CA ASN A 848 -30.12 -16.25 22.93
C ASN A 848 -29.42 -14.89 22.71
N ASP A 849 -29.60 -14.28 21.55
CA ASP A 849 -29.01 -13.01 21.17
C ASP A 849 -27.47 -13.02 20.97
N ILE A 850 -26.83 -14.17 21.08
CA ILE A 850 -25.41 -14.33 20.79
C ILE A 850 -25.24 -14.89 19.38
N TYR A 851 -24.54 -14.15 18.58
CA TYR A 851 -24.13 -14.60 17.25
C TYR A 851 -22.81 -15.35 17.36
N ILE A 852 -22.78 -16.57 16.86
CA ILE A 852 -21.58 -17.39 16.71
C ILE A 852 -21.34 -17.61 15.21
N ASN A 853 -20.17 -17.30 14.74
CA ASN A 853 -19.78 -17.54 13.35
C ASN A 853 -18.49 -18.36 13.33
N VAL A 854 -18.48 -19.40 12.49
CA VAL A 854 -17.29 -20.19 12.18
C VAL A 854 -17.13 -20.20 10.67
N SER A 855 -15.95 -19.86 10.19
CA SER A 855 -15.65 -19.87 8.76
C SER A 855 -14.23 -20.37 8.51
N ALA A 856 -14.03 -20.98 7.36
CA ALA A 856 -12.74 -21.46 6.90
C ALA A 856 -12.55 -21.07 5.42
N ASN A 857 -11.35 -20.64 5.10
CA ASN A 857 -10.87 -20.50 3.74
C ASN A 857 -9.67 -21.42 3.54
N LEU A 858 -9.71 -22.15 2.46
CA LEU A 858 -8.69 -23.09 2.03
C LEU A 858 -8.21 -22.61 0.68
N SER A 859 -7.03 -22.02 0.63
CA SER A 859 -6.47 -21.46 -0.60
C SER A 859 -5.44 -22.40 -1.21
N ASN A 860 -5.40 -22.38 -2.55
CA ASN A 860 -4.51 -23.24 -3.32
C ASN A 860 -4.65 -24.72 -2.92
N ILE A 861 -5.89 -25.24 -2.95
CA ILE A 861 -6.18 -26.63 -2.55
C ILE A 861 -5.49 -27.68 -3.42
N LEU A 862 -5.07 -27.29 -4.63
CA LEU A 862 -4.26 -28.11 -5.53
C LEU A 862 -2.79 -28.16 -5.12
N ASN A 863 -2.40 -27.38 -4.10
CA ASN A 863 -1.03 -27.27 -3.61
C ASN A 863 0.00 -26.97 -4.70
N ASN A 864 -0.35 -26.06 -5.63
CA ASN A 864 0.58 -25.60 -6.64
C ASN A 864 1.72 -24.81 -5.98
N ARG A 865 2.92 -25.38 -5.92
CA ARG A 865 4.11 -24.81 -5.29
C ARG A 865 5.11 -24.24 -6.31
N THR A 866 4.81 -24.35 -7.60
CA THR A 866 5.68 -23.92 -8.70
C THR A 866 5.22 -22.64 -9.36
N PHE A 867 4.12 -22.05 -8.91
CA PHE A 867 3.58 -20.84 -9.48
C PHE A 867 4.40 -19.62 -9.04
N VAL A 868 5.13 -19.02 -9.99
CA VAL A 868 5.92 -17.81 -9.79
C VAL A 868 5.00 -16.59 -9.84
N THR A 869 4.99 -15.79 -8.78
CA THR A 869 4.17 -14.58 -8.67
C THR A 869 4.88 -13.31 -9.09
N GLY A 870 6.19 -13.38 -9.30
CA GLY A 870 7.04 -12.28 -9.71
C GLY A 870 8.50 -12.56 -9.38
N GLY A 871 9.34 -11.57 -9.61
CA GLY A 871 10.76 -11.64 -9.36
C GLY A 871 11.47 -10.49 -10.04
N TYR A 872 12.77 -10.47 -9.94
CA TYR A 872 13.61 -9.45 -10.56
C TYR A 872 14.93 -10.02 -11.05
N GLU A 873 15.43 -9.46 -12.15
CA GLU A 873 16.80 -9.69 -12.58
C GLU A 873 17.75 -8.99 -11.62
N GLN A 874 18.82 -9.67 -11.25
CA GLN A 874 19.84 -9.06 -10.38
C GLN A 874 20.54 -7.93 -11.14
N TYR A 875 20.87 -6.84 -10.44
CA TYR A 875 21.66 -5.74 -11.04
C TYR A 875 23.13 -6.13 -11.29
N ARG A 876 23.55 -7.28 -10.81
CA ARG A 876 24.85 -7.88 -11.11
C ARG A 876 24.81 -8.50 -12.49
N PHE A 877 25.91 -8.37 -13.21
CA PHE A 877 26.05 -8.89 -14.55
C PHE A 877 27.49 -9.29 -14.80
N ASP A 878 27.69 -10.41 -15.49
CA ASP A 878 29.00 -10.90 -15.96
C ASP A 878 28.87 -11.17 -17.46
N PRO A 879 29.59 -10.39 -18.32
CA PRO A 879 29.49 -10.54 -19.77
C PRO A 879 30.01 -11.89 -20.27
N GLU A 880 30.97 -12.49 -19.58
CA GLU A 880 31.55 -13.79 -19.96
C GLU A 880 30.66 -14.97 -19.49
N ARG A 881 29.86 -14.72 -18.44
CA ARG A 881 28.96 -15.72 -17.81
C ARG A 881 27.58 -15.13 -17.53
N PRO A 882 26.76 -14.87 -18.56
CA PRO A 882 25.46 -14.20 -18.40
C PRO A 882 24.47 -14.97 -17.51
N ASP A 883 24.60 -16.30 -17.41
CA ASP A 883 23.77 -17.16 -16.56
C ASP A 883 24.20 -17.21 -15.09
N LEU A 884 25.30 -16.56 -14.70
CA LEU A 884 25.81 -16.57 -13.35
C LEU A 884 24.86 -15.89 -12.35
N PHE A 885 24.20 -14.84 -12.80
CA PHE A 885 23.29 -14.06 -11.98
C PHE A 885 21.84 -14.29 -12.41
N GLN A 886 21.34 -15.49 -12.10
CA GLN A 886 19.95 -15.85 -12.37
C GLN A 886 18.99 -14.87 -11.68
N PRO A 887 17.79 -14.63 -12.23
CA PRO A 887 16.79 -13.81 -11.54
C PRO A 887 16.37 -14.45 -10.22
N ARG A 888 16.05 -13.59 -9.26
CA ARG A 888 15.42 -14.00 -8.00
C ARG A 888 13.92 -14.01 -8.21
N VAL A 889 13.27 -15.10 -7.83
CA VAL A 889 11.84 -15.29 -8.02
C VAL A 889 11.12 -15.53 -6.71
N TYR A 890 9.80 -15.29 -6.73
CA TYR A 890 8.91 -15.53 -5.59
C TYR A 890 7.82 -16.49 -6.02
N TYR A 891 7.62 -17.51 -5.22
CA TYR A 891 6.58 -18.50 -5.44
C TYR A 891 5.34 -18.21 -4.62
N TYR A 892 4.17 -18.49 -5.19
CA TYR A 892 2.92 -18.49 -4.46
C TYR A 892 2.94 -19.58 -3.38
N ASN A 893 2.42 -19.28 -2.20
CA ASN A 893 2.33 -20.27 -1.12
C ASN A 893 1.54 -21.50 -1.60
N GLY A 894 2.01 -22.69 -1.28
CA GLY A 894 1.28 -23.92 -1.48
C GLY A 894 -0.06 -23.92 -0.74
N PHE A 895 -0.60 -25.07 -0.42
CA PHE A 895 -1.84 -25.17 0.36
C PHE A 895 -1.76 -24.32 1.61
N ASN A 896 -2.73 -23.44 1.79
CA ASN A 896 -2.81 -22.61 2.98
C ASN A 896 -4.27 -22.44 3.43
N TYR A 897 -4.45 -22.20 4.75
CA TYR A 897 -5.75 -22.08 5.35
C TYR A 897 -5.85 -20.88 6.29
N PHE A 898 -7.08 -20.44 6.46
CA PHE A 898 -7.46 -19.44 7.46
C PHE A 898 -8.81 -19.85 8.05
N ILE A 899 -8.85 -20.09 9.36
CA ILE A 899 -10.06 -20.50 10.10
C ILE A 899 -10.38 -19.38 11.09
N ASN A 900 -11.62 -18.94 11.08
CA ASN A 900 -12.09 -17.85 11.92
C ASN A 900 -13.27 -18.28 12.76
N PHE A 901 -13.20 -17.98 14.05
CA PHE A 901 -14.27 -18.15 15.02
C PHE A 901 -14.60 -16.80 15.63
N SER A 902 -15.85 -16.37 15.56
CA SER A 902 -16.28 -15.12 16.17
C SER A 902 -17.55 -15.26 16.97
N ILE A 903 -17.60 -14.54 18.07
CA ILE A 903 -18.78 -14.42 18.96
C ILE A 903 -19.10 -12.94 19.05
N ARG A 904 -20.38 -12.62 18.91
CA ARG A 904 -20.89 -11.26 19.05
C ARG A 904 -22.14 -11.28 19.93
N TYR A 905 -22.19 -10.30 20.86
CA TYR A 905 -23.32 -10.01 21.72
C TYR A 905 -23.73 -8.55 21.58
#